data_02caaf835043e1fb4a928ca21158d300
#
_entry.id   02caaf835043e1fb4a928ca21158d300
#
_cell.length_a   1.000
_cell.length_b   1.000
_cell.length_c   1.000
_cell.angle_alpha   90.00
_cell.angle_beta   90.00
_cell.angle_gamma   90.00
#
_symmetry.space_group_name_H-M   'P 1'
#
loop_
_entity.id
_entity.type
_entity.pdbx_description
1 polymer ?
#
loop_
_entity_poly.entity_id
_entity_poly.type
_entity_poly.pdbx_seq_one_letter_code
_entity_poly.pdbx_strand_id
1 'polypeptide(L)'
;MASRSCGIIFLQCLLFLWDFITYPFYFLVQQPWKKTQKMRKTRARIVTHQAKEVTIKAVPMVNKIKDELKNYPDQITTMEKVWNFSMKKYGTKRALGTRAILGEVEEKQQDGKIFTKYQLGDYSWINYQDLNTRADNLGKGFRELGLKPKDKIVLYANTCAEWMTSAIAAFKHSLAVVTIYTNLGEEGVEHGVSQTDASVIVVSQELVPRLQAVLSKCPSVRHVIIIPGHKPVTTPEPMGEVTFHKFDEVMRMGTTSTVHALPPSATDTAIIMYTSGSTGVPKGVVLTHGNLVQALYCIIPTACDALGQEPNPNDCYIAILPLAHVLELLAENIMLVVGLPIGYSSPKTFIDTSTAVAKGSKGDATVLRPSVVCVVPTVLNAIHKGIRSKVALRGAFFSELVEFCYQYRLKWTRRGHDTPIMNKIIFSKFRAIVGGNLRCLLSGGAPLASDAHDFVRTCLGITLLQGYGLTETCATACIPDGSDMSTARVGPPLQEVDIRLVNWEEGGYTVTDQQGPRGEIVVGGGHVAKEYYMMPEKTDEEFFNDNGKRWFKTGDIGQMKSDGTIQIIDRKKDLVKLQGGEYVSLGKVESCLTTHPAVENICVCGDGSKSNVVCLVIPSQAFLDSLAIKVPNIHSFFRKMYK
;
A
#
# COMPACT_ATOMS: atom_id res chain seq x y z
N MET A 1 9.88 34.81 -14.02
CA MET A 1 11.07 34.31 -13.31
C MET A 1 11.31 35.23 -12.13
N ALA A 2 11.04 34.82 -10.89
CA ALA A 2 11.38 35.59 -9.71
C ALA A 2 12.92 35.74 -9.67
N SER A 3 13.43 36.96 -9.40
CA SER A 3 14.86 37.22 -9.24
C SER A 3 15.35 36.39 -8.03
N ARG A 4 16.31 35.50 -8.26
CA ARG A 4 16.95 34.74 -7.18
C ARG A 4 17.66 35.67 -6.22
N SER A 5 17.62 35.41 -4.93
CA SER A 5 18.35 36.18 -3.94
C SER A 5 19.85 36.10 -4.20
N CYS A 6 20.59 37.20 -3.94
CA CYS A 6 22.06 37.27 -4.13
C CYS A 6 22.76 36.12 -3.37
N GLY A 7 22.24 35.71 -2.21
CA GLY A 7 22.78 34.60 -1.43
C GLY A 7 22.72 33.24 -2.16
N ILE A 8 21.64 32.99 -2.91
CA ILE A 8 21.53 31.77 -3.70
C ILE A 8 22.46 31.78 -4.91
N ILE A 9 22.63 32.93 -5.55
CA ILE A 9 23.59 33.07 -6.67
C ILE A 9 25.03 32.82 -6.17
N PHE A 10 25.39 33.37 -5.02
CA PHE A 10 26.69 33.13 -4.40
C PHE A 10 26.89 31.65 -4.07
N LEU A 11 25.90 31.00 -3.49
CA LEU A 11 25.93 29.55 -3.21
C LEU A 11 26.08 28.72 -4.48
N GLN A 12 25.43 29.10 -5.58
CA GLN A 12 25.59 28.46 -6.88
C GLN A 12 27.04 28.52 -7.38
N CYS A 13 27.68 29.68 -7.28
CA CYS A 13 29.07 29.84 -7.67
C CYS A 13 30.00 28.98 -6.82
N LEU A 14 29.80 28.96 -5.50
CA LEU A 14 30.57 28.10 -4.59
C LEU A 14 30.40 26.60 -4.90
N LEU A 15 29.17 26.15 -5.14
CA LEU A 15 28.90 24.75 -5.49
C LEU A 15 29.46 24.41 -6.88
N PHE A 16 29.44 25.31 -7.82
CA PHE A 16 30.07 25.09 -9.12
C PHE A 16 31.57 24.86 -8.98
N LEU A 17 32.27 25.69 -8.20
CA LEU A 17 33.69 25.52 -7.90
C LEU A 17 33.95 24.21 -7.14
N TRP A 18 33.11 23.90 -6.16
CA TRP A 18 33.16 22.65 -5.41
C TRP A 18 32.99 21.43 -6.33
N ASP A 19 31.97 21.44 -7.18
CA ASP A 19 31.73 20.37 -8.14
C ASP A 19 32.93 20.18 -9.08
N PHE A 20 33.49 21.30 -9.60
CA PHE A 20 34.64 21.24 -10.48
C PHE A 20 35.87 20.59 -9.83
N ILE A 21 36.15 20.95 -8.57
CA ILE A 21 37.29 20.40 -7.81
C ILE A 21 37.03 18.93 -7.42
N THR A 22 35.83 18.59 -6.95
CA THR A 22 35.54 17.28 -6.35
C THR A 22 35.01 16.28 -7.35
N TYR A 23 34.56 16.70 -8.54
CA TYR A 23 33.98 15.83 -9.55
C TYR A 23 34.85 14.61 -9.92
N PRO A 24 36.18 14.76 -10.19
CA PRO A 24 37.02 13.61 -10.53
C PRO A 24 37.04 12.56 -9.40
N PHE A 25 37.12 13.00 -8.14
CA PHE A 25 37.11 12.14 -6.97
C PHE A 25 35.75 11.42 -6.82
N TYR A 26 34.65 12.17 -6.84
CA TYR A 26 33.31 11.60 -6.75
C TYR A 26 32.98 10.68 -7.94
N PHE A 27 33.46 11.01 -9.12
CA PHE A 27 33.29 10.15 -10.30
C PHE A 27 33.95 8.78 -10.08
N LEU A 28 35.16 8.73 -9.55
CA LEU A 28 35.87 7.46 -9.28
C LEU A 28 35.23 6.69 -8.11
N VAL A 29 34.94 7.35 -7.00
CA VAL A 29 34.43 6.71 -5.77
C VAL A 29 32.98 6.26 -5.93
N GLN A 30 32.11 7.08 -6.51
CA GLN A 30 30.68 6.78 -6.63
C GLN A 30 30.32 5.92 -7.85
N GLN A 31 31.24 5.79 -8.82
CA GLN A 31 31.08 5.00 -10.04
C GLN A 31 29.73 5.25 -10.76
N PRO A 32 29.38 6.50 -11.08
CA PRO A 32 28.07 6.86 -11.62
C PRO A 32 27.73 6.16 -12.93
N TRP A 33 28.73 5.77 -13.73
CA TRP A 33 28.53 4.98 -14.95
C TRP A 33 27.87 3.62 -14.67
N LYS A 34 28.24 2.94 -13.59
CA LYS A 34 27.59 1.66 -13.19
C LYS A 34 26.13 1.88 -12.81
N LYS A 35 25.84 2.96 -12.07
CA LYS A 35 24.47 3.31 -11.68
C LYS A 35 23.64 3.71 -12.90
N THR A 36 24.17 4.55 -13.79
CA THR A 36 23.45 4.96 -15.01
C THR A 36 23.27 3.80 -15.99
N GLN A 37 24.19 2.85 -16.06
CA GLN A 37 24.00 1.63 -16.83
C GLN A 37 22.83 0.80 -16.29
N LYS A 38 22.74 0.63 -14.96
CA LYS A 38 21.57 -0.01 -14.33
C LYS A 38 20.26 0.72 -14.61
N MET A 39 20.27 2.06 -14.58
CA MET A 39 19.08 2.88 -14.90
C MET A 39 18.56 2.68 -16.33
N ARG A 40 19.46 2.40 -17.28
CA ARG A 40 19.17 2.28 -18.72
C ARG A 40 18.94 0.85 -19.20
N LYS A 41 18.98 -0.15 -18.31
CA LYS A 41 18.82 -1.56 -18.71
C LYS A 41 17.41 -1.82 -19.25
N THR A 42 17.30 -2.73 -20.21
CA THR A 42 16.02 -3.30 -20.63
C THR A 42 15.49 -4.20 -19.52
N ARG A 43 14.23 -4.00 -19.11
CA ARG A 43 13.60 -4.64 -17.96
C ARG A 43 12.59 -5.72 -18.35
N ALA A 44 11.97 -5.56 -19.52
CA ALA A 44 11.05 -6.55 -20.07
C ALA A 44 11.10 -6.57 -21.59
N ARG A 45 10.55 -7.61 -22.19
CA ARG A 45 10.56 -7.83 -23.65
C ARG A 45 9.19 -8.30 -24.11
N ILE A 46 8.85 -7.94 -25.35
CA ILE A 46 7.71 -8.52 -26.06
C ILE A 46 8.12 -9.95 -26.45
N VAL A 47 7.32 -10.92 -26.06
CA VAL A 47 7.53 -12.35 -26.37
C VAL A 47 6.56 -12.87 -27.41
N THR A 48 5.41 -12.21 -27.57
CA THR A 48 4.42 -12.52 -28.63
C THR A 48 3.90 -11.22 -29.19
N HIS A 49 3.85 -11.13 -30.52
CA HIS A 49 3.33 -9.98 -31.25
C HIS A 49 2.27 -10.46 -32.24
N GLN A 50 1.03 -10.06 -32.03
CA GLN A 50 -0.10 -10.33 -32.92
C GLN A 50 -0.72 -9.02 -33.38
N ALA A 51 -1.58 -9.06 -34.38
CA ALA A 51 -2.18 -7.85 -34.98
C ALA A 51 -2.95 -6.97 -33.98
N LYS A 52 -3.55 -7.58 -32.95
CA LYS A 52 -4.39 -6.89 -31.96
C LYS A 52 -3.88 -6.97 -30.53
N GLU A 53 -2.81 -7.72 -30.26
CA GLU A 53 -2.26 -7.86 -28.91
C GLU A 53 -0.76 -8.12 -28.92
N VAL A 54 -0.09 -7.71 -27.82
CA VAL A 54 1.30 -8.05 -27.54
C VAL A 54 1.41 -8.59 -26.12
N THR A 55 2.24 -9.64 -25.93
CA THR A 55 2.53 -10.18 -24.60
C THR A 55 3.94 -9.75 -24.17
N ILE A 56 4.05 -9.24 -22.96
CA ILE A 56 5.26 -8.67 -22.36
C ILE A 56 5.63 -9.50 -21.15
N LYS A 57 6.91 -9.88 -21.05
CA LYS A 57 7.48 -10.60 -19.87
C LYS A 57 8.71 -9.90 -19.35
N ALA A 58 8.90 -9.99 -18.02
CA ALA A 58 10.11 -9.52 -17.37
C ALA A 58 11.37 -10.25 -17.87
N VAL A 59 12.49 -9.54 -17.85
CA VAL A 59 13.81 -10.20 -17.93
C VAL A 59 14.05 -11.00 -16.64
N PRO A 60 14.46 -12.28 -16.71
CA PRO A 60 14.64 -13.12 -15.53
C PRO A 60 15.58 -12.51 -14.49
N MET A 61 15.21 -12.64 -13.22
CA MET A 61 16.03 -12.27 -12.06
C MET A 61 16.28 -13.50 -11.20
N VAL A 62 17.52 -13.66 -10.77
CA VAL A 62 17.91 -14.71 -9.80
C VAL A 62 17.72 -14.17 -8.39
N ASN A 63 17.12 -14.96 -7.50
CA ASN A 63 16.94 -14.60 -6.10
C ASN A 63 17.00 -15.82 -5.19
N LYS A 64 17.94 -15.79 -4.23
CA LYS A 64 18.21 -16.88 -3.29
C LYS A 64 16.99 -17.30 -2.47
N ILE A 65 16.24 -16.34 -1.94
CA ILE A 65 15.07 -16.64 -1.09
C ILE A 65 13.96 -17.29 -1.92
N LYS A 66 13.72 -16.79 -3.13
CA LYS A 66 12.78 -17.42 -4.07
C LYS A 66 13.19 -18.85 -4.39
N ASP A 67 14.48 -19.09 -4.63
CA ASP A 67 15.00 -20.41 -4.95
C ASP A 67 14.90 -21.35 -3.74
N GLU A 68 15.17 -20.86 -2.52
CA GLU A 68 14.96 -21.62 -1.28
C GLU A 68 13.51 -22.03 -1.09
N LEU A 69 12.55 -21.11 -1.35
CA LEU A 69 11.12 -21.41 -1.28
C LEU A 69 10.68 -22.45 -2.32
N LYS A 70 11.14 -22.31 -3.57
CA LYS A 70 10.79 -23.25 -4.65
C LYS A 70 11.38 -24.65 -4.46
N ASN A 71 12.58 -24.73 -3.89
CA ASN A 71 13.28 -25.98 -3.66
C ASN A 71 13.04 -26.55 -2.25
N TYR A 72 12.09 -25.99 -1.50
CA TYR A 72 11.76 -26.52 -0.17
C TYR A 72 11.20 -27.93 -0.29
N PRO A 73 11.68 -28.92 0.52
CA PRO A 73 11.35 -30.35 0.36
C PRO A 73 9.86 -30.66 0.27
N ASP A 74 9.04 -29.92 1.04
CA ASP A 74 7.58 -30.14 1.11
C ASP A 74 6.79 -29.37 0.06
N GLN A 75 7.42 -28.80 -0.94
CA GLN A 75 6.81 -27.96 -1.98
C GLN A 75 5.83 -26.93 -1.41
N ILE A 76 6.26 -25.69 -1.29
CA ILE A 76 5.43 -24.61 -0.73
C ILE A 76 4.34 -24.24 -1.72
N THR A 77 3.14 -24.73 -1.48
CA THR A 77 1.94 -24.51 -2.31
C THR A 77 0.80 -23.82 -1.55
N THR A 78 0.94 -23.67 -0.22
CA THR A 78 -0.09 -23.06 0.64
C THR A 78 0.50 -22.02 1.57
N MET A 79 -0.30 -21.07 2.04
CA MET A 79 0.14 -20.03 2.99
C MET A 79 0.55 -20.63 4.34
N GLU A 80 -0.06 -21.74 4.74
CA GLU A 80 0.37 -22.50 5.92
C GLU A 80 1.82 -22.98 5.78
N LYS A 81 2.20 -23.54 4.62
CA LYS A 81 3.58 -23.97 4.34
C LYS A 81 4.55 -22.79 4.25
N VAL A 82 4.12 -21.64 3.69
CA VAL A 82 4.91 -20.38 3.71
C VAL A 82 5.23 -19.97 5.14
N TRP A 83 4.23 -20.02 6.02
CA TRP A 83 4.40 -19.69 7.42
C TRP A 83 5.35 -20.67 8.13
N ASN A 84 5.16 -21.98 7.93
CA ASN A 84 6.02 -23.01 8.51
C ASN A 84 7.49 -22.86 8.05
N PHE A 85 7.73 -22.53 6.79
CA PHE A 85 9.07 -22.19 6.28
C PHE A 85 9.65 -20.99 7.05
N SER A 86 8.90 -19.91 7.19
CA SER A 86 9.36 -18.69 7.88
C SER A 86 9.65 -18.96 9.36
N MET A 87 8.77 -19.66 10.04
CA MET A 87 8.93 -20.05 11.45
C MET A 87 10.16 -20.93 11.64
N LYS A 88 10.36 -21.95 10.80
CA LYS A 88 11.53 -22.83 10.87
C LYS A 88 12.85 -22.08 10.63
N LYS A 89 12.82 -21.10 9.70
CA LYS A 89 14.02 -20.34 9.32
C LYS A 89 14.40 -19.26 10.33
N TYR A 90 13.41 -18.60 10.93
CA TYR A 90 13.64 -17.40 11.74
C TYR A 90 13.29 -17.56 13.23
N GLY A 91 12.59 -18.58 13.66
CA GLY A 91 12.27 -19.02 15.01
C GLY A 91 12.31 -17.94 16.12
N THR A 92 13.48 -17.69 16.67
CA THR A 92 13.70 -16.76 17.77
C THR A 92 13.81 -15.29 17.36
N LYS A 93 13.82 -14.97 16.04
CA LYS A 93 13.85 -13.58 15.59
C LYS A 93 12.51 -12.89 15.88
N ARG A 94 12.56 -11.56 16.07
CA ARG A 94 11.35 -10.72 16.19
C ARG A 94 10.48 -10.90 14.95
N ALA A 95 9.16 -11.04 15.16
CA ALA A 95 8.18 -11.14 14.09
C ALA A 95 7.23 -9.93 14.10
N LEU A 96 6.41 -9.78 15.13
CA LEU A 96 5.40 -8.73 15.23
C LEU A 96 5.63 -7.86 16.45
N GLY A 97 5.52 -6.54 16.26
CA GLY A 97 5.70 -5.53 17.32
C GLY A 97 4.46 -4.65 17.47
N THR A 98 3.95 -4.55 18.68
CA THR A 98 2.81 -3.71 19.04
C THR A 98 3.27 -2.58 19.95
N ARG A 99 2.79 -1.36 19.67
CA ARG A 99 3.14 -0.20 20.47
C ARG A 99 2.22 -0.07 21.67
N ALA A 100 2.81 0.13 22.86
CA ALA A 100 2.04 0.37 24.07
C ALA A 100 1.34 1.74 24.03
N ILE A 101 0.07 1.80 24.40
CA ILE A 101 -0.66 3.03 24.70
C ILE A 101 -0.73 3.17 26.22
N LEU A 102 -0.05 4.17 26.77
CA LEU A 102 0.10 4.40 28.21
C LEU A 102 -1.07 5.20 28.79
N GLY A 103 -1.78 5.95 27.95
CA GLY A 103 -2.93 6.75 28.36
C GLY A 103 -3.52 7.55 27.21
N GLU A 104 -4.69 8.14 27.49
CA GLU A 104 -5.41 9.05 26.59
C GLU A 104 -5.43 10.46 27.15
N VAL A 105 -5.33 11.45 26.28
CA VAL A 105 -5.47 12.87 26.59
C VAL A 105 -6.46 13.48 25.61
N GLU A 106 -7.49 14.12 26.13
CA GLU A 106 -8.42 14.90 25.32
C GLU A 106 -7.84 16.30 25.05
N GLU A 107 -7.75 16.68 23.78
CA GLU A 107 -7.29 18.00 23.35
C GLU A 107 -8.40 18.71 22.59
N LYS A 108 -8.88 19.84 23.15
CA LYS A 108 -9.88 20.66 22.50
C LYS A 108 -9.20 21.56 21.47
N GLN A 109 -9.61 21.47 20.22
CA GLN A 109 -9.14 22.32 19.13
C GLN A 109 -9.79 23.72 19.18
N GLN A 110 -9.22 24.66 18.45
CA GLN A 110 -9.76 26.03 18.37
C GLN A 110 -11.20 26.11 17.81
N ASP A 111 -11.59 25.12 16.98
CA ASP A 111 -12.95 24.97 16.43
C ASP A 111 -13.92 24.28 17.40
N GLY A 112 -13.49 23.97 18.62
CA GLY A 112 -14.29 23.32 19.65
C GLY A 112 -14.35 21.80 19.59
N LYS A 113 -13.78 21.15 18.56
CA LYS A 113 -13.73 19.70 18.45
C LYS A 113 -12.74 19.13 19.46
N ILE A 114 -13.13 18.02 20.08
CA ILE A 114 -12.28 17.26 21.02
C ILE A 114 -11.64 16.12 20.25
N PHE A 115 -10.31 16.05 20.29
CA PHE A 115 -9.55 14.93 19.73
C PHE A 115 -8.90 14.14 20.86
N THR A 116 -9.11 12.82 20.83
CA THR A 116 -8.38 11.90 21.70
C THR A 116 -6.98 11.69 21.15
N LYS A 117 -5.97 11.97 21.98
CA LYS A 117 -4.56 11.75 21.69
C LYS A 117 -4.00 10.71 22.65
N TYR A 118 -3.03 9.93 22.16
CA TYR A 118 -2.43 8.84 22.91
C TYR A 118 -1.04 9.21 23.47
N GLN A 119 -0.82 8.90 24.72
CA GLN A 119 0.51 8.81 25.30
C GLN A 119 1.08 7.45 24.91
N LEU A 120 2.10 7.47 24.04
CA LEU A 120 2.65 6.27 23.42
C LEU A 120 3.95 5.85 24.13
N GLY A 121 4.06 4.57 24.47
CA GLY A 121 5.25 3.93 25.05
C GLY A 121 6.19 3.34 23.98
N ASP A 122 6.88 2.27 24.35
CA ASP A 122 7.78 1.52 23.47
C ASP A 122 7.06 0.37 22.75
N TYR A 123 7.72 -0.27 21.78
CA TYR A 123 7.25 -1.48 21.12
C TYR A 123 7.56 -2.72 21.97
N SER A 124 6.55 -3.56 22.19
CA SER A 124 6.70 -4.94 22.63
C SER A 124 6.73 -5.88 21.43
N TRP A 125 7.53 -6.93 21.49
CA TRP A 125 7.77 -7.82 20.35
C TRP A 125 7.47 -9.26 20.71
N ILE A 126 6.80 -9.99 19.78
CA ILE A 126 6.74 -11.44 19.78
C ILE A 126 7.66 -11.98 18.67
N ASN A 127 8.28 -13.12 18.92
CA ASN A 127 9.10 -13.82 17.92
C ASN A 127 8.26 -14.77 17.06
N TYR A 128 8.88 -15.42 16.07
CA TYR A 128 8.16 -16.35 15.18
C TYR A 128 7.62 -17.58 15.92
N GLN A 129 8.34 -18.12 16.92
CA GLN A 129 7.88 -19.25 17.72
C GLN A 129 6.67 -18.89 18.56
N ASP A 130 6.71 -17.74 19.24
CA ASP A 130 5.58 -17.25 20.04
C ASP A 130 4.35 -17.00 19.16
N LEU A 131 4.56 -16.37 18.00
CA LEU A 131 3.48 -16.15 17.02
C LEU A 131 2.90 -17.47 16.51
N ASN A 132 3.76 -18.46 16.24
CA ASN A 132 3.29 -19.80 15.84
C ASN A 132 2.45 -20.46 16.92
N THR A 133 2.90 -20.44 18.17
CA THR A 133 2.16 -20.98 19.31
C THR A 133 0.82 -20.29 19.50
N ARG A 134 0.78 -18.96 19.39
CA ARG A 134 -0.48 -18.17 19.46
C ARG A 134 -1.43 -18.55 18.33
N ALA A 135 -0.92 -18.67 17.09
CA ALA A 135 -1.73 -19.04 15.92
C ALA A 135 -2.26 -20.49 16.03
N ASP A 136 -1.46 -21.44 16.51
CA ASP A 136 -1.88 -22.82 16.75
C ASP A 136 -3.00 -22.88 17.77
N ASN A 137 -2.85 -22.20 18.91
CA ASN A 137 -3.85 -22.17 19.96
C ASN A 137 -5.14 -21.47 19.47
N LEU A 138 -5.02 -20.35 18.77
CA LEU A 138 -6.18 -19.63 18.26
C LEU A 138 -6.94 -20.47 17.21
N GLY A 139 -6.22 -21.15 16.30
CA GLY A 139 -6.83 -22.01 15.29
C GLY A 139 -7.60 -23.19 15.89
N LYS A 140 -7.04 -23.83 16.94
CA LYS A 140 -7.76 -24.84 17.73
C LYS A 140 -8.98 -24.23 18.42
N GLY A 141 -8.85 -23.00 18.98
CA GLY A 141 -9.98 -22.29 19.55
C GLY A 141 -11.10 -22.02 18.55
N PHE A 142 -10.79 -21.65 17.31
CA PHE A 142 -11.79 -21.53 16.24
C PHE A 142 -12.52 -22.86 15.98
N ARG A 143 -11.81 -23.99 16.05
CA ARG A 143 -12.42 -25.31 15.89
C ARG A 143 -13.31 -25.69 17.08
N GLU A 144 -12.94 -25.30 18.30
CA GLU A 144 -13.79 -25.49 19.51
C GLU A 144 -15.09 -24.66 19.44
N LEU A 145 -15.06 -23.51 18.76
CA LEU A 145 -16.27 -22.73 18.44
C LEU A 145 -17.11 -23.36 17.32
N GLY A 146 -16.77 -24.54 16.83
CA GLY A 146 -17.56 -25.32 15.85
C GLY A 146 -17.18 -25.10 14.39
N LEU A 147 -16.20 -24.23 14.06
CA LEU A 147 -15.74 -24.05 12.68
C LEU A 147 -15.15 -25.36 12.13
N LYS A 148 -15.48 -25.69 10.89
CA LYS A 148 -14.96 -26.83 10.14
C LYS A 148 -14.03 -26.37 9.01
N PRO A 149 -13.13 -27.24 8.48
CA PRO A 149 -12.36 -26.90 7.30
C PRO A 149 -13.24 -26.38 6.16
N LYS A 150 -12.80 -25.31 5.49
CA LYS A 150 -13.48 -24.56 4.44
C LYS A 150 -14.59 -23.61 4.92
N ASP A 151 -14.91 -23.61 6.21
CA ASP A 151 -15.76 -22.55 6.76
C ASP A 151 -15.05 -21.19 6.66
N LYS A 152 -15.85 -20.14 6.74
CA LYS A 152 -15.38 -18.78 6.61
C LYS A 152 -15.35 -18.10 7.98
N ILE A 153 -14.30 -17.28 8.18
CA ILE A 153 -14.15 -16.44 9.36
C ILE A 153 -13.96 -14.98 8.91
N VAL A 154 -14.79 -14.08 9.43
CA VAL A 154 -14.70 -12.66 9.10
C VAL A 154 -13.67 -11.98 9.98
N LEU A 155 -12.75 -11.21 9.38
CA LEU A 155 -11.85 -10.30 10.06
C LEU A 155 -12.30 -8.85 9.82
N TYR A 156 -12.97 -8.26 10.80
CA TYR A 156 -13.42 -6.86 10.82
C TYR A 156 -12.64 -6.08 11.86
N ALA A 157 -11.36 -5.85 11.58
CA ALA A 157 -10.45 -5.29 12.56
C ALA A 157 -9.40 -4.37 11.91
N ASN A 158 -8.88 -3.44 12.72
CA ASN A 158 -7.74 -2.62 12.33
C ASN A 158 -6.47 -3.46 12.18
N THR A 159 -5.51 -2.96 11.43
CA THR A 159 -4.19 -3.59 11.24
C THR A 159 -3.47 -3.72 12.57
N CYS A 160 -3.23 -4.96 13.02
CA CYS A 160 -2.61 -5.30 14.29
C CYS A 160 -2.05 -6.74 14.28
N ALA A 161 -1.29 -7.09 15.30
CA ALA A 161 -0.70 -8.42 15.44
C ALA A 161 -1.76 -9.53 15.57
N GLU A 162 -2.87 -9.25 16.22
CA GLU A 162 -4.00 -10.17 16.40
C GLU A 162 -4.70 -10.49 15.07
N TRP A 163 -4.79 -9.50 14.16
CA TRP A 163 -5.31 -9.71 12.82
C TRP A 163 -4.45 -10.72 12.05
N MET A 164 -3.12 -10.50 12.00
CA MET A 164 -2.19 -11.42 11.32
C MET A 164 -2.16 -12.80 11.99
N THR A 165 -2.20 -12.84 13.32
CA THR A 165 -2.31 -14.10 14.09
C THR A 165 -3.56 -14.88 13.71
N SER A 166 -4.71 -14.20 13.55
CA SER A 166 -5.98 -14.81 13.13
C SER A 166 -5.92 -15.37 11.72
N ALA A 167 -5.29 -14.65 10.79
CA ALA A 167 -5.12 -15.12 9.42
C ALA A 167 -4.23 -16.38 9.35
N ILE A 168 -3.09 -16.38 10.07
CA ILE A 168 -2.20 -17.55 10.14
C ILE A 168 -2.94 -18.73 10.78
N ALA A 169 -3.69 -18.51 11.86
CA ALA A 169 -4.51 -19.53 12.53
C ALA A 169 -5.56 -20.13 11.59
N ALA A 170 -6.25 -19.27 10.82
CA ALA A 170 -7.22 -19.72 9.82
C ALA A 170 -6.57 -20.55 8.72
N PHE A 171 -5.42 -20.13 8.18
CA PHE A 171 -4.69 -20.87 7.14
C PHE A 171 -4.24 -22.26 7.62
N LYS A 172 -3.82 -22.40 8.89
CA LYS A 172 -3.40 -23.69 9.46
C LYS A 172 -4.54 -24.68 9.63
N HIS A 173 -5.79 -24.21 9.68
CA HIS A 173 -7.00 -25.02 9.86
C HIS A 173 -7.92 -25.06 8.64
N SER A 174 -7.41 -24.69 7.46
CA SER A 174 -8.18 -24.64 6.18
C SER A 174 -9.43 -23.76 6.26
N LEU A 175 -9.40 -22.68 7.06
CA LEU A 175 -10.50 -21.73 7.14
C LEU A 175 -10.26 -20.59 6.14
N ALA A 176 -11.30 -20.16 5.44
CA ALA A 176 -11.23 -19.04 4.52
C ALA A 176 -11.42 -17.71 5.29
N VAL A 177 -10.47 -16.81 5.17
CA VAL A 177 -10.55 -15.46 5.76
C VAL A 177 -11.42 -14.58 4.89
N VAL A 178 -12.41 -13.91 5.47
CA VAL A 178 -13.20 -12.86 4.83
C VAL A 178 -12.77 -11.53 5.39
N THR A 179 -12.30 -10.62 4.54
CA THR A 179 -11.82 -9.32 5.00
C THR A 179 -12.86 -8.23 4.78
N ILE A 180 -13.13 -7.44 5.82
CA ILE A 180 -14.04 -6.29 5.76
C ILE A 180 -13.27 -5.03 6.18
N TYR A 181 -13.37 -3.96 5.37
CA TYR A 181 -12.75 -2.67 5.70
C TYR A 181 -13.45 -2.01 6.89
N THR A 182 -12.65 -1.48 7.81
CA THR A 182 -13.14 -0.84 9.04
C THR A 182 -13.87 0.49 8.81
N ASN A 183 -13.73 1.07 7.63
CA ASN A 183 -14.40 2.31 7.22
C ASN A 183 -15.68 2.09 6.38
N LEU A 184 -16.06 0.84 6.09
CA LEU A 184 -17.33 0.56 5.43
C LEU A 184 -18.50 0.97 6.31
N GLY A 185 -19.57 1.48 5.68
CA GLY A 185 -20.85 1.69 6.33
C GLY A 185 -21.53 0.38 6.76
N GLU A 186 -22.59 0.48 7.54
CA GLU A 186 -23.35 -0.67 8.06
C GLU A 186 -23.80 -1.62 6.95
N GLU A 187 -24.32 -1.10 5.83
CA GLU A 187 -24.74 -1.91 4.67
C GLU A 187 -23.60 -2.73 4.08
N GLY A 188 -22.37 -2.16 4.01
CA GLY A 188 -21.21 -2.89 3.50
C GLY A 188 -20.73 -3.98 4.44
N VAL A 189 -20.83 -3.78 5.76
CA VAL A 189 -20.52 -4.79 6.77
C VAL A 189 -21.55 -5.91 6.72
N GLU A 190 -22.85 -5.56 6.72
CA GLU A 190 -23.96 -6.49 6.58
C GLU A 190 -23.80 -7.38 5.32
N HIS A 191 -23.55 -6.74 4.17
CA HIS A 191 -23.37 -7.44 2.90
C HIS A 191 -22.23 -8.47 2.97
N GLY A 192 -21.05 -8.07 3.45
CA GLY A 192 -19.88 -8.95 3.50
C GLY A 192 -20.07 -10.14 4.45
N VAL A 193 -20.72 -9.93 5.59
CA VAL A 193 -21.01 -10.99 6.57
C VAL A 193 -22.09 -11.94 6.05
N SER A 194 -23.23 -11.40 5.60
CA SER A 194 -24.38 -12.21 5.18
C SER A 194 -24.10 -12.99 3.90
N GLN A 195 -23.43 -12.39 2.90
CA GLN A 195 -23.10 -13.07 1.64
C GLN A 195 -22.18 -14.26 1.87
N THR A 196 -21.29 -14.20 2.86
CA THR A 196 -20.32 -15.28 3.12
C THR A 196 -20.84 -16.35 4.06
N ASP A 197 -21.99 -16.15 4.68
CA ASP A 197 -22.59 -17.07 5.65
C ASP A 197 -21.61 -17.47 6.78
N ALA A 198 -20.81 -16.49 7.22
CA ALA A 198 -19.80 -16.73 8.25
C ALA A 198 -20.43 -16.81 9.64
N SER A 199 -20.04 -17.81 10.42
CA SER A 199 -20.55 -18.03 11.79
C SER A 199 -19.69 -17.37 12.86
N VAL A 200 -18.44 -16.97 12.53
CA VAL A 200 -17.49 -16.35 13.47
C VAL A 200 -16.95 -15.04 12.89
N ILE A 201 -16.95 -14.01 13.71
CA ILE A 201 -16.36 -12.71 13.40
C ILE A 201 -15.30 -12.37 14.42
N VAL A 202 -14.09 -12.00 13.96
CA VAL A 202 -13.04 -11.37 14.77
C VAL A 202 -13.10 -9.87 14.55
N VAL A 203 -13.28 -9.09 15.63
CA VAL A 203 -13.54 -7.65 15.54
C VAL A 203 -12.65 -6.86 16.50
N SER A 204 -12.14 -5.70 16.08
CA SER A 204 -11.51 -4.74 17.01
C SER A 204 -12.52 -4.18 18.00
N GLN A 205 -12.13 -4.01 19.25
CA GLN A 205 -13.02 -3.57 20.34
C GLN A 205 -13.80 -2.30 20.01
N GLU A 206 -13.17 -1.33 19.38
CA GLU A 206 -13.80 -0.06 19.00
C GLU A 206 -14.86 -0.18 17.90
N LEU A 207 -14.87 -1.30 17.17
CA LEU A 207 -15.84 -1.56 16.09
C LEU A 207 -17.04 -2.39 16.57
N VAL A 208 -17.01 -2.91 17.79
CA VAL A 208 -18.10 -3.71 18.38
C VAL A 208 -19.45 -3.01 18.32
N PRO A 209 -19.60 -1.72 18.70
CA PRO A 209 -20.89 -1.03 18.61
C PRO A 209 -21.45 -0.98 17.19
N ARG A 210 -20.61 -0.76 16.19
CA ARG A 210 -21.02 -0.75 14.78
C ARG A 210 -21.41 -2.13 14.29
N LEU A 211 -20.71 -3.18 14.73
CA LEU A 211 -21.07 -4.56 14.41
C LEU A 211 -22.42 -4.94 15.03
N GLN A 212 -22.64 -4.58 16.32
CA GLN A 212 -23.91 -4.85 17.00
C GLN A 212 -25.13 -4.27 16.28
N ALA A 213 -24.99 -3.11 15.63
CA ALA A 213 -26.07 -2.47 14.88
C ALA A 213 -26.55 -3.31 13.68
N VAL A 214 -25.70 -4.20 13.14
CA VAL A 214 -26.02 -5.03 11.95
C VAL A 214 -26.21 -6.52 12.27
N LEU A 215 -25.87 -6.98 13.48
CA LEU A 215 -25.92 -8.41 13.84
C LEU A 215 -27.31 -9.05 13.65
N SER A 216 -28.41 -8.30 13.91
CA SER A 216 -29.77 -8.79 13.70
C SER A 216 -30.08 -9.16 12.25
N LYS A 217 -29.30 -8.62 11.31
CA LYS A 217 -29.41 -8.88 9.87
C LYS A 217 -28.41 -9.95 9.37
N CYS A 218 -27.60 -10.50 10.28
CA CYS A 218 -26.58 -11.50 9.99
C CYS A 218 -26.90 -12.82 10.72
N PRO A 219 -27.92 -13.57 10.30
CA PRO A 219 -28.45 -14.72 11.05
C PRO A 219 -27.50 -15.92 11.13
N SER A 220 -26.45 -15.97 10.32
CA SER A 220 -25.42 -17.00 10.37
C SER A 220 -24.44 -16.85 11.54
N VAL A 221 -24.28 -15.63 12.07
CA VAL A 221 -23.30 -15.33 13.12
C VAL A 221 -23.69 -15.99 14.44
N ARG A 222 -22.74 -16.67 15.07
CA ARG A 222 -22.87 -17.33 16.38
C ARG A 222 -21.86 -16.81 17.38
N HIS A 223 -20.65 -16.47 16.93
CA HIS A 223 -19.57 -16.07 17.80
C HIS A 223 -18.89 -14.80 17.30
N VAL A 224 -18.67 -13.85 18.21
CA VAL A 224 -17.93 -12.63 17.99
C VAL A 224 -16.71 -12.62 18.92
N ILE A 225 -15.51 -12.56 18.34
CA ILE A 225 -14.24 -12.60 19.07
C ILE A 225 -13.67 -11.17 19.07
N ILE A 226 -13.51 -10.60 20.26
CA ILE A 226 -13.10 -9.20 20.42
C ILE A 226 -11.58 -9.13 20.61
N ILE A 227 -10.89 -8.49 19.65
CA ILE A 227 -9.48 -8.12 19.77
C ILE A 227 -9.36 -6.99 20.80
N PRO A 228 -8.47 -7.12 21.80
CA PRO A 228 -8.30 -6.09 22.81
C PRO A 228 -7.77 -4.79 22.22
N GLY A 229 -8.37 -3.67 22.64
CA GLY A 229 -7.80 -2.34 22.45
C GLY A 229 -6.82 -2.01 23.59
N HIS A 230 -6.54 -0.73 23.80
CA HIS A 230 -5.74 -0.27 24.94
C HIS A 230 -6.53 -0.21 26.26
N LYS A 231 -7.87 -0.25 26.20
CA LYS A 231 -8.76 -0.36 27.37
C LYS A 231 -9.10 -1.83 27.62
N PRO A 232 -9.38 -2.20 28.88
CA PRO A 232 -9.84 -3.55 29.21
C PRO A 232 -11.05 -3.93 28.35
N VAL A 233 -11.05 -5.15 27.83
CA VAL A 233 -12.17 -5.66 27.02
C VAL A 233 -13.38 -5.86 27.91
N THR A 234 -14.46 -5.13 27.62
CA THR A 234 -15.78 -5.40 28.15
C THR A 234 -16.55 -6.20 27.09
N THR A 235 -16.88 -7.44 27.41
CA THR A 235 -17.73 -8.27 26.53
C THR A 235 -19.18 -7.82 26.70
N PRO A 236 -19.88 -7.52 25.62
CA PRO A 236 -21.32 -7.31 25.66
C PRO A 236 -22.07 -8.55 26.13
N GLU A 237 -23.28 -8.38 26.67
CA GLU A 237 -24.21 -9.48 26.90
C GLU A 237 -24.53 -10.18 25.58
N PRO A 238 -24.85 -11.48 25.60
CA PRO A 238 -25.26 -12.22 24.41
C PRO A 238 -26.45 -11.54 23.70
N MET A 239 -26.40 -11.50 22.37
CA MET A 239 -27.47 -10.94 21.53
C MET A 239 -28.17 -12.07 20.77
N GLY A 240 -29.33 -12.53 21.26
CA GLY A 240 -29.99 -13.69 20.70
C GLY A 240 -29.09 -14.93 20.81
N GLU A 241 -28.71 -15.54 19.66
CA GLU A 241 -27.81 -16.70 19.60
C GLU A 241 -26.34 -16.31 19.49
N VAL A 242 -26.01 -15.00 19.47
CA VAL A 242 -24.64 -14.52 19.31
C VAL A 242 -23.95 -14.39 20.66
N THR A 243 -22.84 -15.10 20.81
CA THR A 243 -21.99 -15.06 22.02
C THR A 243 -20.72 -14.25 21.74
N PHE A 244 -20.35 -13.39 22.68
CA PHE A 244 -19.13 -12.58 22.60
C PHE A 244 -18.00 -13.21 23.43
N HIS A 245 -16.81 -13.30 22.84
CA HIS A 245 -15.62 -13.87 23.45
C HIS A 245 -14.47 -12.86 23.44
N LYS A 246 -13.61 -12.91 24.46
CA LYS A 246 -12.32 -12.22 24.39
C LYS A 246 -11.34 -13.03 23.54
N PHE A 247 -10.49 -12.35 22.79
CA PHE A 247 -9.50 -13.00 21.94
C PHE A 247 -8.63 -14.01 22.71
N ASP A 248 -8.15 -13.61 23.89
CA ASP A 248 -7.33 -14.48 24.74
C ASP A 248 -8.10 -15.66 25.36
N GLU A 249 -9.42 -15.56 25.48
CA GLU A 249 -10.26 -16.70 25.90
C GLU A 249 -10.29 -17.78 24.84
N VAL A 250 -10.55 -17.40 23.60
CA VAL A 250 -10.56 -18.35 22.47
C VAL A 250 -9.18 -18.98 22.30
N MET A 251 -8.11 -18.21 22.45
CA MET A 251 -6.75 -18.71 22.41
C MET A 251 -6.48 -19.71 23.56
N ARG A 252 -7.01 -19.48 24.78
CA ARG A 252 -6.91 -20.41 25.92
C ARG A 252 -7.72 -21.69 25.70
N MET A 253 -8.90 -21.65 25.07
CA MET A 253 -9.64 -22.85 24.68
C MET A 253 -8.75 -23.78 23.84
N GLY A 254 -7.99 -23.22 22.91
CA GLY A 254 -7.08 -24.02 22.08
C GLY A 254 -5.90 -24.65 22.83
N THR A 255 -5.48 -24.13 24.00
CA THR A 255 -4.36 -24.74 24.76
C THR A 255 -4.72 -26.12 25.33
N THR A 256 -6.00 -26.37 25.61
CA THR A 256 -6.51 -27.65 26.14
C THR A 256 -7.16 -28.52 25.07
N SER A 257 -7.30 -28.01 23.87
CA SER A 257 -7.94 -28.68 22.75
C SER A 257 -7.05 -29.80 22.19
N THR A 258 -7.68 -30.94 21.91
CA THR A 258 -7.07 -32.10 21.23
C THR A 258 -7.24 -32.06 19.71
N VAL A 259 -7.87 -31.02 19.17
CA VAL A 259 -8.12 -30.88 17.74
C VAL A 259 -6.78 -30.69 16.99
N HIS A 260 -6.59 -31.49 15.95
CA HIS A 260 -5.42 -31.36 15.08
C HIS A 260 -5.68 -30.38 13.95
N ALA A 261 -4.62 -29.67 13.55
CA ALA A 261 -4.63 -28.84 12.36
C ALA A 261 -4.93 -29.70 11.11
N LEU A 262 -5.73 -29.16 10.22
CA LEU A 262 -6.02 -29.77 8.92
C LEU A 262 -5.54 -28.79 7.84
N PRO A 263 -4.34 -29.01 7.28
CA PRO A 263 -3.74 -28.07 6.34
C PRO A 263 -4.54 -28.00 5.03
N PRO A 264 -4.58 -26.81 4.40
CA PRO A 264 -5.28 -26.60 3.13
C PRO A 264 -4.55 -27.21 1.94
N SER A 265 -5.28 -27.36 0.83
CA SER A 265 -4.72 -27.55 -0.51
C SER A 265 -4.44 -26.19 -1.21
N ALA A 266 -3.63 -26.20 -2.27
CA ALA A 266 -3.35 -25.01 -3.07
C ALA A 266 -4.60 -24.37 -3.69
N THR A 267 -5.61 -25.18 -4.00
CA THR A 267 -6.87 -24.77 -4.64
C THR A 267 -7.95 -24.33 -3.66
N ASP A 268 -7.75 -24.55 -2.36
CA ASP A 268 -8.68 -24.09 -1.33
C ASP A 268 -8.66 -22.57 -1.22
N THR A 269 -9.83 -21.98 -0.95
CA THR A 269 -9.96 -20.54 -0.72
C THR A 269 -9.20 -20.14 0.53
N ALA A 270 -8.22 -19.26 0.38
CA ALA A 270 -7.50 -18.68 1.51
C ALA A 270 -8.21 -17.41 2.01
N ILE A 271 -8.62 -16.55 1.06
CA ILE A 271 -9.20 -15.24 1.38
C ILE A 271 -10.33 -14.92 0.42
N ILE A 272 -11.38 -14.31 0.93
CA ILE A 272 -12.39 -13.57 0.17
C ILE A 272 -12.23 -12.10 0.55
N MET A 273 -11.77 -11.29 -0.39
CA MET A 273 -11.45 -9.89 -0.14
C MET A 273 -12.42 -8.99 -0.87
N TYR A 274 -13.21 -8.21 -0.10
CA TYR A 274 -14.18 -7.29 -0.68
C TYR A 274 -13.52 -6.03 -1.22
N THR A 275 -13.91 -5.66 -2.45
CA THR A 275 -13.45 -4.42 -3.11
C THR A 275 -14.65 -3.53 -3.42
N SER A 276 -14.44 -2.21 -3.42
CA SER A 276 -15.47 -1.27 -3.88
C SER A 276 -15.74 -1.48 -5.37
N GLY A 277 -16.87 -2.08 -5.70
CA GLY A 277 -17.27 -2.26 -7.08
C GLY A 277 -17.62 -0.93 -7.75
N SER A 278 -17.34 -0.79 -9.04
CA SER A 278 -17.75 0.37 -9.85
C SER A 278 -19.29 0.52 -9.96
N THR A 279 -20.03 -0.50 -9.55
CA THR A 279 -21.51 -0.55 -9.51
C THR A 279 -22.10 -0.21 -8.14
N GLY A 280 -21.26 0.17 -7.15
CA GLY A 280 -21.68 0.52 -5.80
C GLY A 280 -21.75 -0.66 -4.83
N VAL A 281 -22.01 -1.90 -5.29
CA VAL A 281 -22.03 -3.10 -4.44
C VAL A 281 -20.61 -3.69 -4.36
N PRO A 282 -20.06 -3.92 -3.14
CA PRO A 282 -18.75 -4.55 -2.99
C PRO A 282 -18.70 -5.95 -3.60
N LYS A 283 -17.60 -6.29 -4.29
CA LYS A 283 -17.36 -7.61 -4.86
C LYS A 283 -16.36 -8.37 -4.02
N GLY A 284 -16.66 -9.61 -3.66
CA GLY A 284 -15.73 -10.50 -2.97
C GLY A 284 -14.79 -11.20 -3.95
N VAL A 285 -13.51 -10.84 -3.97
CA VAL A 285 -12.49 -11.51 -4.80
C VAL A 285 -12.00 -12.76 -4.08
N VAL A 286 -12.11 -13.92 -4.72
CA VAL A 286 -11.71 -15.21 -4.16
C VAL A 286 -10.25 -15.50 -4.50
N LEU A 287 -9.38 -15.48 -3.48
CA LEU A 287 -7.96 -15.79 -3.57
C LEU A 287 -7.69 -17.16 -2.96
N THR A 288 -7.10 -18.08 -3.74
CA THR A 288 -6.68 -19.39 -3.24
C THR A 288 -5.32 -19.31 -2.55
N HIS A 289 -4.98 -20.34 -1.76
CA HIS A 289 -3.63 -20.47 -1.21
C HIS A 289 -2.57 -20.43 -2.30
N GLY A 290 -2.81 -21.13 -3.42
CA GLY A 290 -1.92 -21.14 -4.58
C GLY A 290 -1.72 -19.76 -5.21
N ASN A 291 -2.80 -18.95 -5.33
CA ASN A 291 -2.68 -17.58 -5.85
C ASN A 291 -1.75 -16.71 -5.00
N LEU A 292 -1.92 -16.75 -3.67
CA LEU A 292 -1.09 -15.96 -2.74
C LEU A 292 0.37 -16.42 -2.75
N VAL A 293 0.62 -17.73 -2.76
CA VAL A 293 1.99 -18.28 -2.85
C VAL A 293 2.66 -17.86 -4.16
N GLN A 294 1.92 -17.94 -5.27
CA GLN A 294 2.46 -17.50 -6.56
C GLN A 294 2.76 -16.00 -6.58
N ALA A 295 1.92 -15.18 -5.95
CA ALA A 295 2.17 -13.75 -5.79
C ALA A 295 3.48 -13.48 -5.01
N LEU A 296 3.75 -14.23 -3.95
CA LEU A 296 5.02 -14.15 -3.22
C LEU A 296 6.21 -14.50 -4.12
N TYR A 297 6.13 -15.56 -4.92
CA TYR A 297 7.18 -15.93 -5.88
C TYR A 297 7.45 -14.83 -6.92
N CYS A 298 6.40 -14.11 -7.34
CA CYS A 298 6.52 -13.02 -8.31
C CYS A 298 7.27 -11.81 -7.74
N ILE A 299 6.98 -11.42 -6.49
CA ILE A 299 7.41 -10.13 -5.93
C ILE A 299 8.72 -10.21 -5.12
N ILE A 300 9.03 -11.34 -4.46
CA ILE A 300 10.22 -11.49 -3.60
C ILE A 300 11.52 -11.07 -4.29
N PRO A 301 11.80 -11.43 -5.56
CA PRO A 301 13.03 -10.99 -6.22
C PRO A 301 13.16 -9.46 -6.29
N THR A 302 12.08 -8.76 -6.63
CA THR A 302 12.07 -7.29 -6.72
C THR A 302 12.16 -6.64 -5.34
N ALA A 303 11.46 -7.19 -4.34
CA ALA A 303 11.53 -6.71 -2.96
C ALA A 303 12.95 -6.85 -2.38
N CYS A 304 13.60 -8.00 -2.57
CA CYS A 304 14.98 -8.22 -2.14
C CYS A 304 15.97 -7.31 -2.87
N ASP A 305 15.82 -7.09 -4.19
CA ASP A 305 16.66 -6.13 -4.93
C ASP A 305 16.54 -4.71 -4.37
N ALA A 306 15.31 -4.27 -4.07
CA ALA A 306 15.05 -2.95 -3.47
C ALA A 306 15.63 -2.80 -2.05
N LEU A 307 15.74 -3.90 -1.29
CA LEU A 307 16.30 -3.96 0.06
C LEU A 307 17.82 -4.18 0.08
N GLY A 308 18.47 -4.39 -1.08
CA GLY A 308 19.90 -4.66 -1.18
C GLY A 308 20.24 -6.13 -0.99
N GLN A 309 19.37 -7.05 -1.44
CA GLN A 309 19.45 -8.51 -1.45
C GLN A 309 19.22 -9.23 -0.13
N GLU A 310 19.89 -8.87 0.96
CA GLU A 310 19.62 -9.42 2.29
C GLU A 310 19.23 -8.30 3.26
N PRO A 311 18.18 -8.52 4.08
CA PRO A 311 17.82 -7.56 5.13
C PRO A 311 18.94 -7.41 6.15
N ASN A 312 19.22 -6.17 6.57
CA ASN A 312 20.13 -5.94 7.69
C ASN A 312 19.45 -6.35 9.02
N PRO A 313 20.21 -6.76 10.04
CA PRO A 313 19.66 -7.13 11.34
C PRO A 313 18.79 -6.04 12.01
N ASN A 314 19.03 -4.77 11.65
CA ASN A 314 18.30 -3.60 12.20
C ASN A 314 17.16 -3.12 11.29
N ASP A 315 16.90 -3.82 10.18
CA ASP A 315 15.79 -3.48 9.30
C ASP A 315 14.47 -3.88 9.94
N CYS A 316 13.45 -3.06 9.77
CA CYS A 316 12.08 -3.38 10.13
C CYS A 316 11.09 -2.70 9.18
N TYR A 317 9.94 -3.31 9.07
CA TYR A 317 8.79 -2.77 8.35
C TYR A 317 7.84 -2.06 9.32
N ILE A 318 7.25 -0.94 8.90
CA ILE A 318 6.17 -0.29 9.62
C ILE A 318 4.86 -0.49 8.86
N ALA A 319 3.90 -1.16 9.49
CA ALA A 319 2.59 -1.46 8.95
C ALA A 319 1.62 -0.32 9.26
N ILE A 320 1.14 0.38 8.23
CA ILE A 320 0.22 1.52 8.38
C ILE A 320 -1.03 1.42 7.49
N LEU A 321 -1.03 0.52 6.51
CA LEU A 321 -2.18 0.31 5.64
C LEU A 321 -3.12 -0.74 6.24
N PRO A 322 -4.40 -0.77 5.81
CA PRO A 322 -5.32 -1.81 6.26
C PRO A 322 -4.91 -3.20 5.78
N LEU A 323 -4.82 -4.19 6.68
CA LEU A 323 -4.62 -5.60 6.33
C LEU A 323 -5.80 -6.20 5.53
N ALA A 324 -6.97 -5.57 5.61
CA ALA A 324 -8.09 -5.88 4.74
C ALA A 324 -7.83 -5.53 3.26
N HIS A 325 -6.73 -4.83 2.95
CA HIS A 325 -6.28 -4.53 1.59
C HIS A 325 -5.16 -5.48 1.17
N VAL A 326 -5.27 -6.01 -0.04
CA VAL A 326 -4.33 -7.02 -0.58
C VAL A 326 -2.87 -6.54 -0.60
N LEU A 327 -2.61 -5.25 -0.78
CA LEU A 327 -1.27 -4.68 -0.78
C LEU A 327 -0.56 -4.85 0.58
N GLU A 328 -1.24 -4.51 1.68
CA GLU A 328 -0.66 -4.65 3.02
C GLU A 328 -0.52 -6.12 3.40
N LEU A 329 -1.56 -6.92 3.13
CA LEU A 329 -1.50 -8.36 3.37
C LEU A 329 -0.31 -9.02 2.69
N LEU A 330 -0.08 -8.71 1.40
CA LEU A 330 1.05 -9.24 0.66
C LEU A 330 2.38 -8.69 1.20
N ALA A 331 2.46 -7.40 1.49
CA ALA A 331 3.65 -6.75 2.04
C ALA A 331 4.07 -7.39 3.37
N GLU A 332 3.16 -7.56 4.32
CA GLU A 332 3.47 -8.19 5.60
C GLU A 332 3.92 -9.65 5.43
N ASN A 333 3.25 -10.43 4.56
CA ASN A 333 3.70 -11.79 4.28
C ASN A 333 5.09 -11.85 3.64
N ILE A 334 5.44 -10.90 2.75
CA ILE A 334 6.80 -10.77 2.21
C ILE A 334 7.80 -10.50 3.33
N MET A 335 7.50 -9.55 4.23
CA MET A 335 8.39 -9.22 5.35
C MET A 335 8.62 -10.44 6.24
N LEU A 336 7.58 -11.20 6.57
CA LEU A 336 7.71 -12.44 7.34
C LEU A 336 8.54 -13.51 6.62
N VAL A 337 8.41 -13.64 5.29
CA VAL A 337 9.18 -14.60 4.49
C VAL A 337 10.65 -14.22 4.39
N VAL A 338 10.98 -12.94 4.32
CA VAL A 338 12.37 -12.47 4.25
C VAL A 338 12.99 -12.24 5.63
N GLY A 339 12.23 -12.42 6.71
CA GLY A 339 12.72 -12.33 8.09
C GLY A 339 12.83 -10.91 8.63
N LEU A 340 12.07 -9.94 8.08
CA LEU A 340 11.95 -8.60 8.61
C LEU A 340 10.85 -8.54 9.68
N PRO A 341 11.14 -7.98 10.87
CA PRO A 341 10.11 -7.74 11.87
C PRO A 341 9.15 -6.61 11.41
N ILE A 342 7.88 -6.74 11.79
CA ILE A 342 6.80 -5.81 11.47
C ILE A 342 6.40 -5.06 12.74
N GLY A 343 6.49 -3.72 12.73
CA GLY A 343 5.96 -2.87 13.79
C GLY A 343 4.63 -2.25 13.36
N TYR A 344 3.56 -2.52 14.10
CA TYR A 344 2.24 -1.98 13.81
C TYR A 344 2.11 -0.52 14.18
N SER A 345 1.47 0.25 13.31
CA SER A 345 1.24 1.68 13.42
C SER A 345 -0.11 2.05 12.79
N SER A 346 -0.41 3.33 12.79
CA SER A 346 -1.56 3.88 12.06
C SER A 346 -1.20 5.23 11.45
N PRO A 347 -1.90 5.69 10.41
CA PRO A 347 -1.70 7.04 9.88
C PRO A 347 -1.84 8.14 10.95
N LYS A 348 -2.64 7.88 12.01
CA LYS A 348 -2.89 8.81 13.12
C LYS A 348 -1.75 8.90 14.13
N THR A 349 -0.82 7.92 14.15
CA THR A 349 0.29 7.85 15.11
C THR A 349 1.66 7.78 14.43
N PHE A 350 1.71 7.75 13.10
CA PHE A 350 2.90 7.48 12.29
C PHE A 350 4.07 8.43 12.57
N ILE A 351 3.86 9.75 12.53
CA ILE A 351 4.90 10.75 12.80
C ILE A 351 4.58 11.57 14.05
N ASP A 352 5.57 12.25 14.63
CA ASP A 352 5.42 13.03 15.87
C ASP A 352 4.30 14.08 15.83
N THR A 353 3.97 14.57 14.64
CA THR A 353 2.90 15.56 14.41
C THR A 353 1.58 14.95 13.95
N SER A 354 1.45 13.61 13.96
CA SER A 354 0.20 12.93 13.62
C SER A 354 -0.91 13.26 14.64
N THR A 355 -2.15 13.22 14.16
CA THR A 355 -3.32 13.76 14.88
C THR A 355 -3.61 13.11 16.23
N ALA A 356 -3.24 11.83 16.41
CA ALA A 356 -3.47 11.09 17.65
C ALA A 356 -2.23 10.98 18.55
N VAL A 357 -1.13 11.69 18.27
CA VAL A 357 0.06 11.70 19.12
C VAL A 357 -0.06 12.81 20.16
N ALA A 358 -0.03 12.47 21.45
CA ALA A 358 -0.09 13.43 22.54
C ALA A 358 1.20 14.26 22.63
N LYS A 359 1.10 15.50 23.13
CA LYS A 359 2.25 16.37 23.36
C LYS A 359 3.24 15.69 24.30
N GLY A 360 4.51 15.62 23.90
CA GLY A 360 5.58 14.93 24.65
C GLY A 360 5.79 13.47 24.26
N SER A 361 4.83 12.83 23.56
CA SER A 361 5.02 11.51 22.97
C SER A 361 5.67 11.62 21.58
N LYS A 362 6.36 10.54 21.16
CA LYS A 362 6.96 10.42 19.82
C LYS A 362 6.07 9.57 18.92
N GLY A 363 6.00 9.91 17.66
CA GLY A 363 5.35 9.10 16.65
C GLY A 363 6.03 7.73 16.45
N ASP A 364 5.29 6.81 15.84
CA ASP A 364 5.73 5.42 15.67
C ASP A 364 7.00 5.31 14.84
N ALA A 365 7.11 6.08 13.75
CA ALA A 365 8.30 6.10 12.90
C ALA A 365 9.56 6.57 13.64
N THR A 366 9.43 7.52 14.58
CA THR A 366 10.55 8.03 15.38
C THR A 366 11.09 6.98 16.34
N VAL A 367 10.21 6.15 16.93
CA VAL A 367 10.60 5.11 17.89
C VAL A 367 11.05 3.83 17.19
N LEU A 368 10.28 3.38 16.19
CA LEU A 368 10.56 2.16 15.43
C LEU A 368 11.77 2.29 14.50
N ARG A 369 11.99 3.49 13.93
CA ARG A 369 13.02 3.79 12.94
C ARG A 369 12.98 2.84 11.74
N PRO A 370 11.83 2.73 11.05
CA PRO A 370 11.63 1.75 10.00
C PRO A 370 12.59 1.94 8.83
N SER A 371 12.94 0.82 8.17
CA SER A 371 13.69 0.82 6.91
C SER A 371 12.80 0.66 5.68
N VAL A 372 11.59 0.11 5.86
CA VAL A 372 10.63 -0.15 4.78
C VAL A 372 9.22 0.27 5.22
N VAL A 373 8.45 0.81 4.27
CA VAL A 373 7.03 1.11 4.45
C VAL A 373 6.29 0.99 3.12
N CYS A 374 5.06 0.48 3.16
CA CYS A 374 4.10 0.59 2.06
C CYS A 374 3.11 1.73 2.36
N VAL A 375 2.81 2.54 1.36
CA VAL A 375 1.90 3.68 1.49
C VAL A 375 1.01 3.83 0.25
N VAL A 376 -0.07 4.57 0.39
CA VAL A 376 -0.86 5.06 -0.75
C VAL A 376 -0.41 6.48 -1.14
N PRO A 377 -0.63 6.93 -2.39
CA PRO A 377 -0.22 8.26 -2.86
C PRO A 377 -0.68 9.41 -1.99
N THR A 378 -1.84 9.32 -1.35
CA THR A 378 -2.36 10.35 -0.42
C THR A 378 -1.42 10.61 0.76
N VAL A 379 -0.77 9.57 1.29
CA VAL A 379 0.24 9.70 2.37
C VAL A 379 1.47 10.44 1.85
N LEU A 380 1.94 10.14 0.63
CA LEU A 380 3.06 10.84 0.00
C LEU A 380 2.76 12.30 -0.26
N ASN A 381 1.55 12.60 -0.74
CA ASN A 381 1.09 13.98 -0.93
C ASN A 381 1.04 14.73 0.41
N ALA A 382 0.62 14.09 1.50
CA ALA A 382 0.63 14.69 2.84
C ALA A 382 2.07 14.96 3.32
N ILE A 383 3.00 14.02 3.11
CA ILE A 383 4.44 14.22 3.41
C ILE A 383 5.00 15.39 2.58
N HIS A 384 4.73 15.41 1.26
CA HIS A 384 5.15 16.48 0.36
C HIS A 384 4.66 17.85 0.85
N LYS A 385 3.35 18.00 1.07
CA LYS A 385 2.74 19.23 1.58
C LYS A 385 3.28 19.61 2.96
N GLY A 386 3.42 18.66 3.86
CA GLY A 386 3.93 18.88 5.22
C GLY A 386 5.38 19.39 5.24
N ILE A 387 6.25 18.85 4.40
CA ILE A 387 7.63 19.34 4.26
C ILE A 387 7.62 20.78 3.71
N ARG A 388 6.88 21.05 2.61
CA ARG A 388 6.82 22.38 2.00
C ARG A 388 6.24 23.43 2.96
N SER A 389 5.19 23.10 3.72
CA SER A 389 4.63 24.02 4.72
C SER A 389 5.62 24.35 5.83
N LYS A 390 6.30 23.34 6.39
CA LYS A 390 7.35 23.55 7.41
C LYS A 390 8.53 24.40 6.89
N VAL A 391 8.87 24.24 5.62
CA VAL A 391 9.92 25.05 4.95
C VAL A 391 9.44 26.48 4.79
N ALA A 392 8.20 26.70 4.33
CA ALA A 392 7.62 28.04 4.14
C ALA A 392 7.53 28.85 5.44
N LEU A 393 7.21 28.20 6.57
CA LEU A 393 7.18 28.84 7.89
C LEU A 393 8.54 29.42 8.34
N ARG A 394 9.67 28.98 7.74
CA ARG A 394 11.01 29.50 8.04
C ARG A 394 11.41 30.71 7.17
N GLY A 395 10.50 31.18 6.33
CA GLY A 395 10.69 32.36 5.50
C GLY A 395 11.10 32.08 4.05
N ALA A 396 11.01 33.12 3.22
CA ALA A 396 11.21 33.02 1.78
C ALA A 396 12.61 32.55 1.39
N PHE A 397 13.65 33.07 2.03
CA PHE A 397 15.04 32.67 1.76
C PHE A 397 15.28 31.19 2.02
N PHE A 398 14.75 30.67 3.14
CA PHE A 398 14.91 29.25 3.46
C PHE A 398 14.14 28.35 2.48
N SER A 399 12.98 28.80 2.01
CA SER A 399 12.21 28.11 0.97
C SER A 399 12.98 28.05 -0.34
N GLU A 400 13.59 29.15 -0.76
CA GLU A 400 14.41 29.22 -1.97
C GLU A 400 15.68 28.35 -1.84
N LEU A 401 16.31 28.34 -0.68
CA LEU A 401 17.47 27.49 -0.38
C LEU A 401 17.12 26.01 -0.48
N VAL A 402 16.01 25.57 0.12
CA VAL A 402 15.58 24.16 0.07
C VAL A 402 15.22 23.76 -1.37
N GLU A 403 14.51 24.61 -2.10
CA GLU A 403 14.19 24.36 -3.51
C GLU A 403 15.46 24.24 -4.36
N PHE A 404 16.43 25.12 -4.16
CA PHE A 404 17.73 25.04 -4.82
C PHE A 404 18.46 23.72 -4.51
N CYS A 405 18.56 23.34 -3.22
CA CYS A 405 19.19 22.09 -2.80
C CYS A 405 18.47 20.87 -3.36
N TYR A 406 17.13 20.89 -3.42
CA TYR A 406 16.32 19.85 -4.03
C TYR A 406 16.65 19.67 -5.51
N GLN A 407 16.62 20.77 -6.30
CA GLN A 407 16.93 20.73 -7.74
C GLN A 407 18.35 20.26 -8.00
N TYR A 408 19.31 20.74 -7.21
CA TYR A 408 20.71 20.33 -7.28
C TYR A 408 20.85 18.81 -7.04
N ARG A 409 20.27 18.30 -5.95
CA ARG A 409 20.31 16.87 -5.63
C ARG A 409 19.63 16.03 -6.69
N LEU A 410 18.44 16.41 -7.15
CA LEU A 410 17.69 15.70 -8.20
C LEU A 410 18.52 15.59 -9.48
N LYS A 411 19.18 16.69 -9.91
CA LYS A 411 20.07 16.72 -11.08
C LYS A 411 21.21 15.70 -10.96
N TRP A 412 21.89 15.68 -9.81
CA TRP A 412 23.03 14.79 -9.59
C TRP A 412 22.62 13.33 -9.41
N THR A 413 21.54 13.07 -8.69
CA THR A 413 21.02 11.70 -8.49
C THR A 413 20.60 11.06 -9.82
N ARG A 414 19.93 11.79 -10.70
CA ARG A 414 19.59 11.33 -12.05
C ARG A 414 20.81 11.00 -12.92
N ARG A 415 21.98 11.53 -12.58
CA ARG A 415 23.27 11.25 -13.22
C ARG A 415 24.06 10.15 -12.50
N GLY A 416 23.46 9.48 -11.51
CA GLY A 416 24.10 8.42 -10.75
C GLY A 416 25.00 8.87 -9.60
N HIS A 417 25.08 10.18 -9.32
CA HIS A 417 25.86 10.72 -8.22
C HIS A 417 25.01 10.90 -6.96
N ASP A 418 25.63 10.71 -5.80
CA ASP A 418 25.08 11.14 -4.52
C ASP A 418 25.63 12.50 -4.12
N THR A 419 24.93 13.19 -3.21
CA THR A 419 25.28 14.53 -2.71
C THR A 419 25.49 14.49 -1.18
N PRO A 420 26.59 13.89 -0.66
CA PRO A 420 26.77 13.59 0.77
C PRO A 420 26.65 14.81 1.68
N ILE A 421 27.22 15.95 1.29
CA ILE A 421 27.16 17.18 2.08
C ILE A 421 25.73 17.70 2.22
N MET A 422 24.97 17.76 1.11
CA MET A 422 23.57 18.17 1.14
C MET A 422 22.73 17.19 1.96
N ASN A 423 23.03 15.89 1.86
CA ASN A 423 22.37 14.86 2.65
C ASN A 423 22.56 15.08 4.15
N LYS A 424 23.77 15.45 4.58
CA LYS A 424 24.10 15.68 5.99
C LYS A 424 23.51 16.99 6.54
N ILE A 425 23.58 18.08 5.78
CA ILE A 425 23.22 19.42 6.26
C ILE A 425 21.71 19.68 6.15
N ILE A 426 21.10 19.36 5.01
CA ILE A 426 19.70 19.72 4.70
C ILE A 426 18.78 18.51 4.83
N PHE A 427 19.06 17.44 4.10
CA PHE A 427 18.12 16.33 3.93
C PHE A 427 18.03 15.37 5.12
N SER A 428 19.05 15.33 6.00
CA SER A 428 18.98 14.56 7.26
C SER A 428 17.80 14.97 8.15
N LYS A 429 17.44 16.27 8.15
CA LYS A 429 16.30 16.79 8.92
C LYS A 429 14.95 16.31 8.38
N PHE A 430 14.83 16.15 7.05
CA PHE A 430 13.62 15.60 6.44
C PHE A 430 13.51 14.09 6.68
N ARG A 431 14.63 13.37 6.58
CA ARG A 431 14.69 11.93 6.90
C ARG A 431 14.29 11.63 8.35
N ALA A 432 14.66 12.49 9.28
CA ALA A 432 14.33 12.35 10.71
C ALA A 432 12.81 12.33 10.95
N ILE A 433 11.99 12.98 10.11
CA ILE A 433 10.52 13.00 10.22
C ILE A 433 9.93 11.58 10.16
N VAL A 434 10.55 10.71 9.37
CA VAL A 434 10.13 9.31 9.18
C VAL A 434 11.09 8.32 9.88
N GLY A 435 11.71 8.73 10.99
CA GLY A 435 12.57 7.88 11.81
C GLY A 435 14.04 7.80 11.40
N GLY A 436 14.44 8.44 10.29
CA GLY A 436 15.84 8.61 9.85
C GLY A 436 16.50 7.38 9.20
N ASN A 437 15.88 6.20 9.25
CA ASN A 437 16.44 4.94 8.74
C ASN A 437 15.72 4.41 7.48
N LEU A 438 14.68 5.10 7.01
CA LEU A 438 13.90 4.67 5.85
C LEU A 438 14.81 4.58 4.60
N ARG A 439 14.77 3.43 3.92
CA ARG A 439 15.55 3.12 2.71
C ARG A 439 14.67 2.84 1.51
N CYS A 440 13.55 2.15 1.74
CA CYS A 440 12.63 1.75 0.69
C CYS A 440 11.19 2.12 1.04
N LEU A 441 10.48 2.66 0.07
CA LEU A 441 9.07 2.99 0.16
C LEU A 441 8.38 2.48 -1.10
N LEU A 442 7.35 1.66 -0.93
CA LEU A 442 6.48 1.21 -2.00
C LEU A 442 5.17 2.00 -1.97
N SER A 443 4.80 2.60 -3.08
CA SER A 443 3.50 3.26 -3.25
C SER A 443 2.65 2.47 -4.24
N GLY A 444 1.39 2.22 -3.90
CA GLY A 444 0.45 1.49 -4.75
C GLY A 444 -1.00 1.90 -4.53
N GLY A 445 -1.91 1.30 -5.30
CA GLY A 445 -3.35 1.47 -5.16
C GLY A 445 -3.96 2.70 -5.83
N ALA A 446 -3.15 3.69 -6.25
CA ALA A 446 -3.60 4.86 -6.99
C ALA A 446 -2.46 5.51 -7.79
N PRO A 447 -2.75 6.39 -8.77
CA PRO A 447 -1.72 7.15 -9.48
C PRO A 447 -0.93 8.08 -8.54
N LEU A 448 0.39 8.15 -8.76
CA LEU A 448 1.29 9.05 -8.02
C LEU A 448 1.77 10.17 -8.93
N ALA A 449 1.55 11.43 -8.53
CA ALA A 449 2.03 12.59 -9.26
C ALA A 449 3.57 12.61 -9.32
N SER A 450 4.12 12.88 -10.51
CA SER A 450 5.57 12.87 -10.75
C SER A 450 6.33 13.83 -9.83
N ASP A 451 5.77 15.01 -9.56
CA ASP A 451 6.38 16.00 -8.68
C ASP A 451 6.48 15.52 -7.24
N ALA A 452 5.40 14.91 -6.71
CA ALA A 452 5.41 14.32 -5.37
C ALA A 452 6.39 13.15 -5.28
N HIS A 453 6.43 12.29 -6.31
CA HIS A 453 7.37 11.18 -6.43
C HIS A 453 8.82 11.65 -6.35
N ASP A 454 9.22 12.57 -7.25
CA ASP A 454 10.59 13.11 -7.28
C ASP A 454 10.95 13.86 -6.01
N PHE A 455 10.02 14.67 -5.49
CA PHE A 455 10.26 15.46 -4.29
C PHE A 455 10.49 14.58 -3.06
N VAL A 456 9.57 13.64 -2.78
CA VAL A 456 9.68 12.77 -1.61
C VAL A 456 10.91 11.88 -1.71
N ARG A 457 11.13 11.23 -2.85
CA ARG A 457 12.32 10.41 -3.10
C ARG A 457 13.61 11.19 -2.87
N THR A 458 13.70 12.40 -3.42
CA THR A 458 14.88 13.23 -3.32
C THR A 458 15.07 13.79 -1.92
N CYS A 459 14.04 14.34 -1.27
CA CYS A 459 14.14 14.90 0.07
C CYS A 459 14.45 13.87 1.13
N LEU A 460 13.85 12.68 1.05
CA LEU A 460 14.12 11.60 2.00
C LEU A 460 15.36 10.78 1.63
N GLY A 461 15.83 10.81 0.37
CA GLY A 461 16.98 10.03 -0.10
C GLY A 461 16.76 8.53 -0.04
N ILE A 462 15.60 8.09 -0.48
CA ILE A 462 15.11 6.71 -0.43
C ILE A 462 14.89 6.15 -1.84
N THR A 463 14.84 4.82 -1.94
CA THR A 463 14.22 4.14 -3.08
C THR A 463 12.71 4.26 -2.94
N LEU A 464 12.05 4.95 -3.86
CA LEU A 464 10.60 5.06 -3.92
C LEU A 464 10.10 4.34 -5.17
N LEU A 465 9.33 3.29 -4.98
CA LEU A 465 8.79 2.45 -6.04
C LEU A 465 7.30 2.68 -6.17
N GLN A 466 6.81 2.84 -7.40
CA GLN A 466 5.38 2.90 -7.69
C GLN A 466 4.94 1.56 -8.28
N GLY A 467 4.25 0.73 -7.48
CA GLY A 467 3.72 -0.56 -7.92
C GLY A 467 2.33 -0.45 -8.55
N TYR A 468 2.00 -1.41 -9.37
CA TYR A 468 0.69 -1.63 -9.97
C TYR A 468 0.24 -3.07 -9.75
N GLY A 469 -0.99 -3.22 -9.33
CA GLY A 469 -1.69 -4.48 -9.13
C GLY A 469 -3.10 -4.23 -8.60
N LEU A 470 -3.93 -5.24 -8.67
CA LEU A 470 -5.33 -5.23 -8.25
C LEU A 470 -5.56 -6.35 -7.23
N THR A 471 -6.68 -6.35 -6.56
CA THR A 471 -7.06 -7.47 -5.67
C THR A 471 -7.15 -8.76 -6.47
N GLU A 472 -7.68 -8.70 -7.68
CA GLU A 472 -7.81 -9.79 -8.65
C GLU A 472 -6.47 -10.37 -9.13
N THR A 473 -5.36 -9.67 -8.90
CA THR A 473 -3.99 -10.12 -9.21
C THR A 473 -3.13 -10.27 -7.97
N CYS A 474 -3.72 -10.43 -6.78
CA CYS A 474 -3.00 -10.49 -5.50
C CYS A 474 -2.00 -9.33 -5.35
N ALA A 475 -2.37 -8.09 -5.70
CA ALA A 475 -1.51 -6.90 -5.73
C ALA A 475 -0.27 -6.98 -6.64
N THR A 476 -0.13 -8.04 -7.45
CA THR A 476 1.09 -8.28 -8.26
C THR A 476 0.79 -8.14 -9.75
N ALA A 477 1.36 -7.12 -10.38
CA ALA A 477 1.44 -6.99 -11.84
C ALA A 477 2.77 -6.37 -12.25
N CYS A 478 3.03 -5.11 -11.87
CA CYS A 478 4.25 -4.39 -12.23
C CYS A 478 4.84 -3.66 -11.03
N ILE A 479 6.17 -3.71 -10.86
CA ILE A 479 6.92 -2.89 -9.91
C ILE A 479 8.27 -2.52 -10.55
N PRO A 480 8.73 -1.24 -10.47
CA PRO A 480 10.06 -0.86 -10.93
C PRO A 480 11.13 -1.47 -10.03
N ASP A 481 12.32 -1.71 -10.57
CA ASP A 481 13.48 -2.05 -9.75
C ASP A 481 14.07 -0.81 -9.04
N GLY A 482 14.86 -1.04 -7.99
CA GLY A 482 15.43 0.05 -7.18
C GLY A 482 16.36 1.02 -7.93
N SER A 483 16.79 0.67 -9.14
CA SER A 483 17.61 1.54 -10.00
C SER A 483 16.79 2.45 -10.91
N ASP A 484 15.48 2.26 -11.03
CA ASP A 484 14.63 3.08 -11.90
C ASP A 484 14.38 4.45 -11.27
N MET A 485 14.90 5.49 -11.92
CA MET A 485 14.73 6.88 -11.49
C MET A 485 13.59 7.60 -12.21
N SER A 486 12.81 6.88 -13.00
CA SER A 486 11.70 7.46 -13.75
C SER A 486 10.48 7.65 -12.86
N THR A 487 9.56 8.49 -13.32
CA THR A 487 8.26 8.74 -12.70
C THR A 487 7.13 8.50 -13.70
N ALA A 488 5.89 8.52 -13.24
CA ALA A 488 4.68 8.29 -14.05
C ALA A 488 4.63 6.93 -14.76
N ARG A 489 5.32 5.93 -14.24
CA ARG A 489 5.28 4.54 -14.72
C ARG A 489 5.39 3.56 -13.56
N VAL A 490 4.91 2.33 -13.78
CA VAL A 490 4.78 1.31 -12.76
C VAL A 490 5.81 0.18 -12.88
N GLY A 491 6.80 0.37 -13.75
CA GLY A 491 7.87 -0.63 -13.94
C GLY A 491 7.53 -1.74 -14.94
N PRO A 492 8.40 -2.76 -15.04
CA PRO A 492 8.16 -3.94 -15.86
C PRO A 492 7.16 -4.87 -15.18
N PRO A 493 6.59 -5.87 -15.89
CA PRO A 493 5.95 -7.01 -15.25
C PRO A 493 6.85 -7.63 -14.17
N LEU A 494 6.26 -8.17 -13.11
CA LEU A 494 6.99 -8.97 -12.12
C LEU A 494 7.41 -10.33 -12.71
N GLN A 495 8.29 -11.02 -12.02
CA GLN A 495 8.71 -12.36 -12.44
C GLN A 495 7.50 -13.30 -12.49
N GLU A 496 7.40 -14.10 -13.54
CA GLU A 496 6.30 -15.06 -13.77
C GLU A 496 4.91 -14.42 -13.99
N VAL A 497 4.86 -13.10 -14.11
CA VAL A 497 3.67 -12.34 -14.54
C VAL A 497 3.76 -12.06 -16.03
N ASP A 498 2.70 -12.36 -16.74
CA ASP A 498 2.54 -11.98 -18.13
C ASP A 498 1.60 -10.78 -18.24
N ILE A 499 2.01 -9.76 -18.97
CA ILE A 499 1.15 -8.62 -19.31
C ILE A 499 0.82 -8.69 -20.80
N ARG A 500 -0.46 -8.65 -21.15
CA ARG A 500 -0.91 -8.37 -22.51
C ARG A 500 -1.38 -6.93 -22.61
N LEU A 501 -1.04 -6.29 -23.72
CA LEU A 501 -1.71 -5.08 -24.17
C LEU A 501 -2.61 -5.49 -25.34
N VAL A 502 -3.91 -5.25 -25.21
CA VAL A 502 -4.93 -5.60 -26.20
C VAL A 502 -5.51 -4.32 -26.78
N ASN A 503 -5.66 -4.26 -28.09
CA ASN A 503 -6.25 -3.10 -28.77
C ASN A 503 -7.57 -2.68 -28.11
N TRP A 504 -7.70 -1.41 -27.85
CA TRP A 504 -8.97 -0.75 -27.53
C TRP A 504 -9.25 0.28 -28.62
N GLU A 505 -9.88 -0.20 -29.70
CA GLU A 505 -10.10 0.57 -30.94
C GLU A 505 -11.02 1.77 -30.70
N GLU A 506 -12.04 1.62 -29.82
CA GLU A 506 -12.96 2.70 -29.46
C GLU A 506 -12.23 3.92 -28.85
N GLY A 507 -11.23 3.67 -27.99
CA GLY A 507 -10.39 4.70 -27.39
C GLY A 507 -9.21 5.13 -28.26
N GLY A 508 -8.98 4.50 -29.41
CA GLY A 508 -7.85 4.79 -30.29
C GLY A 508 -6.50 4.33 -29.75
N TYR A 509 -6.47 3.32 -28.85
CA TYR A 509 -5.24 2.76 -28.29
C TYR A 509 -4.94 1.41 -28.94
N THR A 510 -3.82 1.33 -29.68
CA THR A 510 -3.44 0.13 -30.42
C THR A 510 -2.00 -0.31 -30.13
N VAL A 511 -1.73 -1.60 -30.31
CA VAL A 511 -0.38 -2.15 -30.13
C VAL A 511 0.58 -1.76 -31.26
N THR A 512 0.08 -1.16 -32.34
CA THR A 512 0.86 -0.66 -33.48
C THR A 512 1.14 0.84 -33.40
N ASP A 513 0.79 1.49 -32.29
CA ASP A 513 1.01 2.93 -32.12
C ASP A 513 2.50 3.31 -32.24
N GLN A 514 2.78 4.41 -32.94
CA GLN A 514 4.15 4.90 -33.17
C GLN A 514 4.92 5.23 -31.88
N GLN A 515 4.20 5.60 -30.79
CA GLN A 515 4.79 5.91 -29.50
C GLN A 515 5.09 4.65 -28.65
N GLY A 516 4.96 3.47 -29.22
CA GLY A 516 5.04 2.17 -28.56
C GLY A 516 3.66 1.54 -28.32
N PRO A 517 3.60 0.22 -28.10
CA PRO A 517 2.35 -0.51 -27.92
C PRO A 517 1.47 0.09 -26.83
N ARG A 518 0.19 0.36 -27.13
CA ARG A 518 -0.83 0.82 -26.19
C ARG A 518 -2.07 -0.06 -26.28
N GLY A 519 -2.80 -0.18 -25.19
CA GLY A 519 -4.03 -0.98 -25.15
C GLY A 519 -4.49 -1.28 -23.75
N GLU A 520 -5.55 -2.06 -23.63
CA GLU A 520 -6.02 -2.58 -22.36
C GLU A 520 -4.98 -3.54 -21.78
N ILE A 521 -4.68 -3.35 -20.49
CA ILE A 521 -3.81 -4.23 -19.74
C ILE A 521 -4.60 -5.49 -19.35
N VAL A 522 -4.08 -6.64 -19.72
CA VAL A 522 -4.59 -7.94 -19.31
C VAL A 522 -3.48 -8.69 -18.60
N VAL A 523 -3.73 -9.14 -17.36
CA VAL A 523 -2.72 -9.76 -16.49
C VAL A 523 -2.91 -11.27 -16.48
N GLY A 524 -1.84 -12.02 -16.69
CA GLY A 524 -1.86 -13.50 -16.69
C GLY A 524 -0.84 -14.12 -15.75
N GLY A 525 -1.24 -15.18 -15.08
CA GLY A 525 -0.36 -15.95 -14.19
C GLY A 525 -1.10 -16.72 -13.12
N GLY A 526 -0.34 -17.51 -12.34
CA GLY A 526 -0.91 -18.30 -11.23
C GLY A 526 -1.37 -17.47 -10.03
N HIS A 527 -0.98 -16.19 -9.97
CA HIS A 527 -1.40 -15.22 -8.96
C HIS A 527 -2.76 -14.56 -9.26
N VAL A 528 -3.34 -14.80 -10.44
CA VAL A 528 -4.66 -14.28 -10.83
C VAL A 528 -5.74 -15.00 -10.01
N ALA A 529 -6.66 -14.24 -9.44
CA ALA A 529 -7.75 -14.71 -8.60
C ALA A 529 -8.58 -15.80 -9.28
N LYS A 530 -9.22 -16.62 -8.45
CA LYS A 530 -10.07 -17.69 -8.93
C LYS A 530 -11.35 -17.17 -9.58
N GLU A 531 -12.06 -16.29 -8.87
CA GLU A 531 -13.40 -15.83 -9.25
C GLU A 531 -13.85 -14.64 -8.39
N TYR A 532 -14.96 -14.01 -8.76
CA TYR A 532 -15.74 -13.20 -7.84
C TYR A 532 -16.76 -14.08 -7.10
N TYR A 533 -16.78 -13.96 -5.78
CA TYR A 533 -17.60 -14.80 -4.90
C TYR A 533 -19.09 -14.62 -5.22
N MET A 534 -19.75 -15.73 -5.56
CA MET A 534 -21.17 -15.80 -5.95
C MET A 534 -21.56 -14.86 -7.12
N MET A 535 -20.61 -14.54 -8.01
CA MET A 535 -20.85 -13.69 -9.18
C MET A 535 -20.30 -14.35 -10.47
N PRO A 536 -20.89 -15.47 -10.95
CA PRO A 536 -20.37 -16.23 -12.08
C PRO A 536 -20.34 -15.41 -13.38
N GLU A 537 -21.42 -14.68 -13.70
CA GLU A 537 -21.49 -13.85 -14.91
C GLU A 537 -20.36 -12.82 -14.96
N LYS A 538 -20.12 -12.15 -13.83
CA LYS A 538 -19.04 -11.16 -13.73
C LYS A 538 -17.66 -11.81 -13.79
N THR A 539 -17.54 -13.02 -13.26
CA THR A 539 -16.31 -13.81 -13.35
C THR A 539 -16.01 -14.15 -14.82
N ASP A 540 -16.98 -14.63 -15.58
CA ASP A 540 -16.81 -14.99 -16.98
C ASP A 540 -16.55 -13.77 -17.88
N GLU A 541 -17.04 -12.59 -17.51
CA GLU A 541 -16.77 -11.34 -18.23
C GLU A 541 -15.31 -10.90 -18.09
N GLU A 542 -14.74 -10.95 -16.89
CA GLU A 542 -13.44 -10.36 -16.57
C GLU A 542 -12.29 -11.39 -16.54
N PHE A 543 -12.58 -12.67 -16.27
CA PHE A 543 -11.56 -13.72 -16.21
C PHE A 543 -11.73 -14.74 -17.33
N PHE A 544 -10.62 -15.21 -17.88
CA PHE A 544 -10.62 -16.28 -18.89
C PHE A 544 -9.37 -17.15 -18.78
N ASN A 545 -9.40 -18.33 -19.39
CA ASN A 545 -8.23 -19.20 -19.51
C ASN A 545 -7.77 -19.22 -20.96
N ASP A 546 -6.46 -19.07 -21.17
CA ASP A 546 -5.83 -19.16 -22.48
C ASP A 546 -4.46 -19.84 -22.35
N ASN A 547 -4.23 -20.86 -23.18
CA ASN A 547 -2.98 -21.65 -23.19
C ASN A 547 -2.57 -22.18 -21.79
N GLY A 548 -3.56 -22.68 -21.02
CA GLY A 548 -3.33 -23.23 -19.68
C GLY A 548 -3.03 -22.20 -18.58
N LYS A 549 -3.16 -20.91 -18.88
CA LYS A 549 -2.92 -19.80 -17.95
C LYS A 549 -4.23 -19.05 -17.69
N ARG A 550 -4.42 -18.64 -16.41
CA ARG A 550 -5.51 -17.75 -16.01
C ARG A 550 -5.14 -16.30 -16.32
N TRP A 551 -6.10 -15.56 -16.90
CA TRP A 551 -5.98 -14.17 -17.29
C TRP A 551 -7.11 -13.33 -16.71
N PHE A 552 -6.81 -12.04 -16.45
CA PHE A 552 -7.75 -11.06 -15.93
C PHE A 552 -7.69 -9.77 -16.75
N LYS A 553 -8.84 -9.30 -17.23
CA LYS A 553 -9.03 -8.02 -17.92
C LYS A 553 -9.14 -6.92 -16.87
N THR A 554 -8.15 -6.04 -16.80
CA THR A 554 -8.08 -5.05 -15.72
C THR A 554 -9.01 -3.84 -15.91
N GLY A 555 -9.41 -3.58 -17.15
CA GLY A 555 -10.08 -2.33 -17.50
C GLY A 555 -9.17 -1.09 -17.47
N ASP A 556 -7.87 -1.27 -17.22
CA ASP A 556 -6.88 -0.19 -17.25
C ASP A 556 -6.19 -0.14 -18.63
N ILE A 557 -5.93 1.06 -19.13
CA ILE A 557 -5.19 1.29 -20.37
C ILE A 557 -3.73 1.57 -20.04
N GLY A 558 -2.84 0.87 -20.73
CA GLY A 558 -1.40 1.03 -20.54
C GLY A 558 -0.62 1.26 -21.83
N GLN A 559 0.62 1.68 -21.65
CA GLN A 559 1.62 1.84 -22.71
C GLN A 559 2.91 1.15 -22.29
N MET A 560 3.51 0.38 -23.21
CA MET A 560 4.87 -0.12 -23.04
C MET A 560 5.88 0.92 -23.50
N LYS A 561 6.89 1.18 -22.69
CA LYS A 561 8.06 2.02 -23.01
C LYS A 561 9.19 1.21 -23.64
N SER A 562 10.14 1.88 -24.27
CA SER A 562 11.25 1.25 -24.99
C SER A 562 12.15 0.36 -24.11
N ASP A 563 12.19 0.59 -22.79
CA ASP A 563 12.94 -0.21 -21.83
C ASP A 563 12.13 -1.39 -21.25
N GLY A 564 10.90 -1.61 -21.72
CA GLY A 564 10.00 -2.67 -21.28
C GLY A 564 9.15 -2.34 -20.07
N THR A 565 9.22 -1.11 -19.55
CA THR A 565 8.36 -0.68 -18.43
C THR A 565 6.96 -0.30 -18.92
N ILE A 566 5.98 -0.44 -18.04
CA ILE A 566 4.58 -0.10 -18.29
C ILE A 566 4.26 1.27 -17.67
N GLN A 567 3.55 2.08 -18.41
CA GLN A 567 2.89 3.30 -17.95
C GLN A 567 1.39 3.09 -17.99
N ILE A 568 0.72 3.31 -16.86
CA ILE A 568 -0.75 3.36 -16.84
C ILE A 568 -1.18 4.70 -17.44
N ILE A 569 -2.07 4.65 -18.41
CA ILE A 569 -2.66 5.84 -19.03
C ILE A 569 -3.86 6.28 -18.21
N ASP A 570 -4.87 5.41 -18.08
CA ASP A 570 -6.03 5.56 -17.19
C ASP A 570 -6.90 4.30 -17.20
N ARG A 571 -8.00 4.34 -16.44
CA ARG A 571 -9.07 3.34 -16.55
C ARG A 571 -9.99 3.63 -17.72
N LYS A 572 -10.48 2.60 -18.39
CA LYS A 572 -11.48 2.74 -19.47
C LYS A 572 -12.70 3.55 -19.01
N LYS A 573 -13.16 3.33 -17.77
CA LYS A 573 -14.34 3.99 -17.21
C LYS A 573 -14.10 5.47 -16.83
N ASP A 574 -12.85 5.81 -16.53
CA ASP A 574 -12.44 7.16 -16.11
C ASP A 574 -11.96 8.01 -17.30
N LEU A 575 -11.92 7.41 -18.50
CA LEU A 575 -11.66 8.10 -19.76
C LEU A 575 -12.97 8.59 -20.34
N VAL A 576 -13.21 9.88 -20.29
CA VAL A 576 -14.41 10.52 -20.83
C VAL A 576 -14.10 11.09 -22.22
N LYS A 577 -14.87 10.66 -23.23
CA LYS A 577 -14.82 11.24 -24.57
C LYS A 577 -15.68 12.50 -24.58
N LEU A 578 -15.05 13.66 -24.62
CA LEU A 578 -15.74 14.95 -24.69
C LEU A 578 -16.39 15.16 -26.06
N GLN A 579 -17.28 16.15 -26.15
CA GLN A 579 -18.02 16.50 -27.37
C GLN A 579 -17.10 16.72 -28.59
N GLY A 580 -15.88 17.24 -28.40
CA GLY A 580 -14.87 17.41 -29.44
C GLY A 580 -14.19 16.12 -29.92
N GLY A 581 -14.53 14.96 -29.34
CA GLY A 581 -13.93 13.66 -29.65
C GLY A 581 -12.65 13.36 -28.89
N GLU A 582 -12.16 14.27 -28.04
CA GLU A 582 -10.98 14.08 -27.20
C GLU A 582 -11.31 13.23 -25.97
N TYR A 583 -10.43 12.28 -25.65
CA TYR A 583 -10.50 11.50 -24.42
C TYR A 583 -9.72 12.20 -23.30
N VAL A 584 -10.39 12.52 -22.21
CA VAL A 584 -9.81 13.15 -21.02
C VAL A 584 -9.75 12.13 -19.89
N SER A 585 -8.57 11.97 -19.32
CA SER A 585 -8.29 11.17 -18.12
C SER A 585 -8.65 11.98 -16.87
N LEU A 586 -9.80 11.70 -16.26
CA LEU A 586 -10.28 12.41 -15.07
C LEU A 586 -9.34 12.21 -13.89
N GLY A 587 -8.91 10.98 -13.62
CA GLY A 587 -8.00 10.64 -12.52
C GLY A 587 -6.61 11.28 -12.66
N LYS A 588 -6.12 11.47 -13.90
CA LYS A 588 -4.84 12.17 -14.14
C LYS A 588 -4.95 13.66 -13.84
N VAL A 589 -6.07 14.29 -14.19
CA VAL A 589 -6.34 15.70 -13.85
C VAL A 589 -6.44 15.86 -12.33
N GLU A 590 -7.16 14.99 -11.63
CA GLU A 590 -7.24 14.98 -10.16
C GLU A 590 -5.87 14.83 -9.53
N SER A 591 -5.10 13.84 -9.95
CA SER A 591 -3.76 13.56 -9.43
C SER A 591 -2.81 14.77 -9.57
N CYS A 592 -2.90 15.48 -10.69
CA CYS A 592 -2.12 16.69 -10.94
C CYS A 592 -2.53 17.84 -10.01
N LEU A 593 -3.84 18.09 -9.89
CA LEU A 593 -4.37 19.23 -9.12
C LEU A 593 -4.28 19.00 -7.60
N THR A 594 -4.35 17.76 -7.14
CA THR A 594 -4.22 17.40 -5.72
C THR A 594 -2.87 17.83 -5.12
N THR A 595 -1.82 17.98 -5.92
CA THR A 595 -0.51 18.45 -5.44
C THR A 595 -0.47 19.94 -5.10
N HIS A 596 -1.45 20.71 -5.59
CA HIS A 596 -1.49 22.16 -5.36
C HIS A 596 -1.81 22.50 -3.88
N PRO A 597 -1.11 23.48 -3.26
CA PRO A 597 -1.31 23.80 -1.84
C PRO A 597 -2.73 24.27 -1.47
N ALA A 598 -3.47 24.82 -2.43
CA ALA A 598 -4.84 25.30 -2.25
C ALA A 598 -5.87 24.15 -2.21
N VAL A 599 -5.52 22.96 -2.68
CA VAL A 599 -6.43 21.83 -2.83
C VAL A 599 -6.26 20.87 -1.66
N GLU A 600 -7.29 20.65 -0.86
CA GLU A 600 -7.32 19.59 0.15
C GLU A 600 -7.83 18.28 -0.48
N ASN A 601 -8.94 18.37 -1.19
CA ASN A 601 -9.49 17.26 -1.96
C ASN A 601 -10.13 17.77 -3.26
N ILE A 602 -10.25 16.90 -4.27
CA ILE A 602 -10.78 17.24 -5.58
C ILE A 602 -11.52 16.05 -6.19
N CYS A 603 -12.59 16.32 -6.89
CA CYS A 603 -13.27 15.39 -7.77
C CYS A 603 -13.47 16.04 -9.14
N VAL A 604 -13.03 15.37 -10.21
CA VAL A 604 -13.17 15.83 -11.59
C VAL A 604 -14.31 15.08 -12.26
N CYS A 605 -15.26 15.79 -12.82
CA CYS A 605 -16.41 15.25 -13.52
C CYS A 605 -16.35 15.64 -14.99
N GLY A 606 -16.65 14.69 -15.87
CA GLY A 606 -16.75 14.90 -17.32
C GLY A 606 -18.03 14.29 -17.87
N ASP A 607 -18.56 14.87 -18.93
CA ASP A 607 -19.74 14.40 -19.64
C ASP A 607 -19.45 14.44 -21.15
N GLY A 608 -19.73 13.35 -21.86
CA GLY A 608 -19.50 13.23 -23.31
C GLY A 608 -20.29 14.22 -24.17
N SER A 609 -21.35 14.82 -23.63
CA SER A 609 -22.13 15.86 -24.28
C SER A 609 -21.55 17.28 -24.13
N LYS A 610 -20.49 17.43 -23.32
CA LYS A 610 -19.85 18.71 -22.98
C LYS A 610 -18.45 18.81 -23.56
N SER A 611 -18.00 20.04 -23.79
CA SER A 611 -16.64 20.34 -24.29
C SER A 611 -15.58 20.46 -23.19
N ASN A 612 -16.00 20.54 -21.92
CA ASN A 612 -15.11 20.79 -20.78
C ASN A 612 -15.40 19.83 -19.63
N VAL A 613 -14.39 19.58 -18.81
CA VAL A 613 -14.54 18.93 -17.48
C VAL A 613 -14.79 19.96 -16.41
N VAL A 614 -15.45 19.55 -15.31
CA VAL A 614 -15.71 20.37 -14.14
C VAL A 614 -15.02 19.76 -12.94
N CYS A 615 -14.44 20.59 -12.07
CA CYS A 615 -13.79 20.16 -10.85
C CYS A 615 -14.57 20.64 -9.62
N LEU A 616 -14.88 19.72 -8.72
CA LEU A 616 -15.33 20.01 -7.37
C LEU A 616 -14.11 20.00 -6.46
N VAL A 617 -13.79 21.13 -5.83
CA VAL A 617 -12.57 21.30 -5.03
C VAL A 617 -12.94 21.62 -3.59
N ILE A 618 -12.37 20.85 -2.65
CA ILE A 618 -12.34 21.22 -1.23
C ILE A 618 -11.04 22.00 -1.03
N PRO A 619 -11.12 23.31 -0.72
CA PRO A 619 -9.92 24.12 -0.53
C PRO A 619 -9.26 23.82 0.83
N SER A 620 -7.93 23.90 0.86
CA SER A 620 -7.14 23.77 2.09
C SER A 620 -7.42 24.96 3.02
N GLN A 621 -7.74 24.68 4.30
CA GLN A 621 -7.99 25.73 5.30
C GLN A 621 -6.80 26.69 5.45
N ALA A 622 -5.57 26.15 5.48
CA ALA A 622 -4.37 26.96 5.57
C ALA A 622 -4.20 27.94 4.38
N PHE A 623 -4.65 27.53 3.20
CA PHE A 623 -4.64 28.40 2.02
C PHE A 623 -5.72 29.47 2.12
N LEU A 624 -6.93 29.11 2.58
CA LEU A 624 -8.01 30.07 2.82
C LEU A 624 -7.62 31.13 3.85
N ASP A 625 -6.99 30.72 4.95
CA ASP A 625 -6.49 31.64 5.98
C ASP A 625 -5.44 32.60 5.42
N SER A 626 -4.55 32.11 4.56
CA SER A 626 -3.55 32.94 3.87
C SER A 626 -4.16 33.96 2.90
N LEU A 627 -5.29 33.59 2.26
CA LEU A 627 -6.03 34.49 1.37
C LEU A 627 -6.84 35.51 2.17
N ALA A 628 -7.42 35.14 3.31
CA ALA A 628 -8.17 36.02 4.18
C ALA A 628 -7.30 37.19 4.71
N ILE A 629 -6.01 36.93 4.97
CA ILE A 629 -5.03 37.96 5.34
C ILE A 629 -4.79 38.93 4.17
N LYS A 630 -4.79 38.45 2.92
CA LYS A 630 -4.49 39.24 1.72
C LYS A 630 -5.70 39.98 1.15
N VAL A 631 -6.91 39.45 1.36
CA VAL A 631 -8.16 39.99 0.81
C VAL A 631 -9.20 40.05 1.94
N PRO A 632 -9.28 41.15 2.67
CA PRO A 632 -10.32 41.37 3.70
C PRO A 632 -11.70 41.21 3.07
N ASN A 633 -12.58 40.38 3.67
CA ASN A 633 -13.93 40.00 3.23
C ASN A 633 -14.08 38.74 2.37
N ILE A 634 -13.03 38.00 2.08
CA ILE A 634 -13.14 36.73 1.30
C ILE A 634 -14.01 35.69 2.05
N HIS A 635 -13.98 35.69 3.39
CA HIS A 635 -14.84 34.83 4.23
C HIS A 635 -16.36 35.11 4.03
N SER A 636 -16.73 36.34 3.76
CA SER A 636 -18.13 36.69 3.49
C SER A 636 -18.58 36.22 2.10
N PHE A 637 -17.67 36.22 1.14
CA PHE A 637 -17.92 35.73 -0.21
C PHE A 637 -18.11 34.20 -0.23
N PHE A 638 -17.26 33.43 0.42
CA PHE A 638 -17.41 31.98 0.50
C PHE A 638 -18.62 31.55 1.37
N ARG A 639 -18.92 32.23 2.48
CA ARG A 639 -20.16 31.97 3.25
C ARG A 639 -21.46 32.20 2.45
N LYS A 640 -21.44 33.09 1.46
CA LYS A 640 -22.59 33.29 0.55
C LYS A 640 -22.71 32.21 -0.52
N MET A 641 -21.61 31.57 -0.90
CA MET A 641 -21.63 30.47 -1.86
C MET A 641 -22.01 29.11 -1.26
N TYR A 642 -21.87 28.93 0.08
CA TYR A 642 -22.21 27.70 0.80
C TYR A 642 -23.60 27.75 1.51
N LYS A 643 -24.35 28.79 1.33
CA LYS A 643 -25.79 28.85 1.65
C LYS A 643 -26.63 28.71 0.38
#